data_939535ac7b176c4c674b0718dde3b853
#
_entry.id   939535ac7b176c4c674b0718dde3b853
#
_cell.length_a   1.000
_cell.length_b   1.000
_cell.length_c   1.000
_cell.angle_alpha   90.00
_cell.angle_beta   90.00
_cell.angle_gamma   90.00
#
_symmetry.space_group_name_H-M   'P 1'
#
loop_
_entity.id
_entity.type
_entity.pdbx_description
1 polymer ?
#
loop_
_entity_poly.entity_id
_entity_poly.type
_entity_poly.pdbx_seq_one_letter_code
_entity_poly.pdbx_strand_id
1 'polypeptide(L)'
;MSDDLQPTNTPEEPSVLDYVKSLFRFGRAEKIQLPAFVEEEPKSGSEPQPSSPSLHPSNTPLPWRSLIALVLALIGQKLFDSSVTNAPLGYGFYIGAFALLGWAIYLKEWNIAPLAETSEGTDPLTYRWLALLISVPLAIWAFSIFDDNLFTALNVTVWYFAIAFFLWAFWLKDRSIWSMFRSIGSFFKRDPWTFNVSHWTLLLIAAFALVFFFRFYQTASVPPEPFSDQAEKILDVYDVSQGQTHIFFIRNTGREAFQMYWTLLVANVFGTGLSYLSLKLGTAILGFLTLPFIYLLGKEIGGKRVGLFALILTGIGYWPNVISRIGLRFPLYPLFAAPTLFFLIRGLRTRNRNDFLLSGLFLGIGLHGYSPMRIVPFVVVAAFIIYWLHSQSKGARRELPLWFVMVALVSLFVFLPLLRYWVDNPETFGFRAFSRLSNVETPITQPVLSIFSSNVWKGLKMYNFDDGEIWVNSIPHRPALDVVSAALFLIGVVLVLVRYIRNRHWLDLFLLVSIPLLQLPSTLSIAFPGENPALNRAGGAYIPAVRLGAMALDGLLTSFGRGKMRSALMWVVTGLLLYASISQNYTLVFDTFYKEFRQGAWNTSDMGAEIKKFEQTYGPQSADNVWIVPFPYWVDTRLPAVWAGIPNRDMALWREQLPESLAVSGPKLFMVKANIEDPSGNDQETLNVLQALYPNGQLTLHRSDIIGHDFWLFFVPSQ
;
A
#
# COMPACT_ATOMS: atom_id res chain seq x y z
N MET A 1 -19.05 47.80 65.72
CA MET A 1 -18.99 46.38 66.00
C MET A 1 -18.40 45.78 64.76
N SER A 2 -17.17 45.57 64.85
CA SER A 2 -16.25 44.96 63.87
C SER A 2 -16.36 43.45 63.96
N ASP A 3 -16.48 42.76 62.83
CA ASP A 3 -16.16 41.32 62.78
C ASP A 3 -15.11 41.10 61.72
N ASP A 4 -13.98 40.60 62.20
CA ASP A 4 -12.83 40.16 61.44
C ASP A 4 -13.13 38.89 60.62
N LEU A 5 -12.92 38.98 59.33
CA LEU A 5 -12.80 37.79 58.50
C LEU A 5 -11.32 37.60 58.11
N GLN A 6 -10.64 36.58 58.71
CA GLN A 6 -9.35 36.09 58.29
C GLN A 6 -9.40 35.44 56.93
N PRO A 7 -8.42 35.60 56.06
CA PRO A 7 -8.34 34.86 54.80
C PRO A 7 -7.89 33.43 55.05
N THR A 8 -8.69 32.45 54.61
CA THR A 8 -8.31 31.04 54.58
C THR A 8 -7.29 30.82 53.46
N ASN A 9 -6.06 30.43 53.87
CA ASN A 9 -5.05 29.90 52.95
C ASN A 9 -5.53 28.58 52.32
N THR A 10 -5.94 28.63 51.10
CA THR A 10 -6.05 27.44 50.23
C THR A 10 -4.65 27.09 49.74
N PRO A 11 -4.17 25.83 49.87
CA PRO A 11 -2.90 25.41 49.29
C PRO A 11 -2.95 25.54 47.78
N GLU A 12 -1.99 26.23 47.19
CA GLU A 12 -1.83 26.30 45.74
C GLU A 12 -1.65 24.89 45.15
N GLU A 13 -2.47 24.55 44.17
CA GLU A 13 -2.33 23.28 43.43
C GLU A 13 -1.00 23.29 42.66
N PRO A 14 -0.22 22.19 42.77
CA PRO A 14 1.08 22.09 42.08
C PRO A 14 0.95 22.16 40.55
N SER A 15 1.76 23.01 39.95
CA SER A 15 1.75 23.20 38.50
C SER A 15 2.32 21.99 37.72
N VAL A 16 1.95 21.83 36.44
CA VAL A 16 2.49 20.80 35.55
C VAL A 16 4.03 20.85 35.50
N LEU A 17 4.64 22.03 35.67
CA LEU A 17 6.08 22.22 35.70
C LEU A 17 6.71 21.61 36.96
N ASP A 18 6.01 21.63 38.09
CA ASP A 18 6.48 21.04 39.35
C ASP A 18 6.41 19.51 39.30
N TYR A 19 5.41 18.98 38.61
CA TYR A 19 5.30 17.55 38.31
C TYR A 19 6.44 17.07 37.40
N VAL A 20 6.77 17.79 36.34
CA VAL A 20 7.90 17.46 35.44
C VAL A 20 9.22 17.55 36.15
N LYS A 21 9.42 18.56 37.03
CA LYS A 21 10.63 18.68 37.86
C LYS A 21 10.75 17.54 38.87
N SER A 22 9.64 16.98 39.37
CA SER A 22 9.66 15.86 40.32
C SER A 22 10.09 14.53 39.67
N LEU A 23 9.86 14.36 38.34
CA LEU A 23 10.29 13.19 37.61
C LEU A 23 11.80 13.08 37.39
N PHE A 24 12.54 14.21 37.49
CA PHE A 24 14.01 14.26 37.27
C PHE A 24 14.81 14.45 38.56
N ARG A 25 14.20 14.44 39.74
CA ARG A 25 14.93 14.48 41.04
C ARG A 25 15.16 13.07 41.58
N PHE A 26 16.39 12.59 41.45
CA PHE A 26 16.88 11.40 42.16
C PHE A 26 17.21 11.79 43.62
N GLY A 27 16.31 11.50 44.55
CA GLY A 27 16.49 11.69 45.97
C GLY A 27 15.14 11.62 46.69
N ARG A 28 15.07 11.01 47.88
CA ARG A 28 13.87 10.86 48.70
C ARG A 28 13.08 12.18 48.79
N ALA A 29 11.98 12.26 48.05
CA ALA A 29 11.00 13.33 48.15
C ALA A 29 9.61 12.73 48.36
N GLU A 30 8.83 13.32 49.23
CA GLU A 30 7.45 12.95 49.54
C GLU A 30 6.62 12.83 48.26
N LYS A 31 5.86 11.75 48.21
CA LYS A 31 4.93 11.51 47.08
C LYS A 31 3.81 12.51 47.16
N ILE A 32 3.66 13.35 46.14
CA ILE A 32 2.47 14.14 45.92
C ILE A 32 1.30 13.15 45.69
N GLN A 33 0.39 13.07 46.64
CA GLN A 33 -0.85 12.30 46.51
C GLN A 33 -1.83 13.16 45.69
N LEU A 34 -2.25 12.62 44.52
CA LEU A 34 -3.34 13.19 43.77
C LEU A 34 -4.67 12.98 44.53
N PRO A 35 -5.57 13.99 44.56
CA PRO A 35 -6.87 13.82 45.17
C PRO A 35 -7.66 12.66 44.51
N ALA A 36 -8.22 11.78 45.31
CA ALA A 36 -9.07 10.71 44.87
C ALA A 36 -10.36 11.30 44.27
N PHE A 37 -10.64 10.98 43.02
CA PHE A 37 -11.95 11.29 42.42
C PHE A 37 -13.03 10.51 43.19
N VAL A 38 -13.94 11.24 43.81
CA VAL A 38 -15.17 10.69 44.37
C VAL A 38 -16.13 10.47 43.19
N GLU A 39 -16.35 9.23 42.80
CA GLU A 39 -17.44 8.87 41.91
C GLU A 39 -18.75 8.97 42.69
N GLU A 40 -19.63 9.89 42.30
CA GLU A 40 -21.02 9.89 42.76
C GLU A 40 -21.74 8.68 42.16
N GLU A 41 -22.16 7.75 43.01
CA GLU A 41 -22.99 6.61 42.63
C GLU A 41 -24.43 7.09 42.30
N PRO A 42 -25.00 6.69 41.14
CA PRO A 42 -26.43 6.81 40.93
C PRO A 42 -27.12 5.65 41.65
N LYS A 43 -27.99 5.97 42.61
CA LYS A 43 -28.90 5.04 43.24
C LYS A 43 -29.90 4.53 42.20
N SER A 44 -30.01 3.21 42.01
CA SER A 44 -31.19 2.37 42.15
C SER A 44 -31.16 1.10 41.29
N GLY A 45 -31.74 0.02 41.79
CA GLY A 45 -32.27 -1.09 41.01
C GLY A 45 -31.35 -2.31 40.98
N SER A 46 -31.55 -3.15 41.97
CA SER A 46 -30.97 -4.48 42.05
C SER A 46 -31.49 -5.43 40.96
N GLU A 47 -30.63 -5.75 40.00
CA GLU A 47 -30.67 -7.05 39.32
C GLU A 47 -29.33 -7.75 39.51
N PRO A 48 -29.30 -9.08 39.73
CA PRO A 48 -28.07 -9.79 40.03
C PRO A 48 -27.19 -9.89 38.78
N GLN A 49 -26.09 -9.15 38.78
CA GLN A 49 -25.02 -9.38 37.79
C GLN A 49 -24.43 -10.79 38.02
N PRO A 50 -24.20 -11.56 36.95
CA PRO A 50 -23.43 -12.80 37.04
C PRO A 50 -22.00 -12.45 37.51
N SER A 51 -21.61 -13.00 38.64
CA SER A 51 -20.29 -12.88 39.24
C SER A 51 -19.21 -13.20 38.21
N SER A 52 -18.45 -12.17 37.82
CA SER A 52 -17.20 -12.37 37.11
C SER A 52 -16.30 -13.30 37.95
N PRO A 53 -15.72 -14.34 37.36
CA PRO A 53 -14.83 -15.22 38.14
C PRO A 53 -13.67 -14.39 38.63
N SER A 54 -13.47 -14.30 39.93
CA SER A 54 -12.31 -13.70 40.59
C SER A 54 -11.07 -14.46 40.12
N LEU A 55 -10.38 -13.88 39.15
CA LEU A 55 -9.07 -14.36 38.71
C LEU A 55 -8.07 -14.08 39.82
N HIS A 56 -7.76 -15.09 40.61
CA HIS A 56 -6.57 -15.10 41.47
C HIS A 56 -5.34 -14.66 40.65
N PRO A 57 -4.38 -13.93 41.24
CA PRO A 57 -3.15 -13.62 40.57
C PRO A 57 -2.41 -14.92 40.28
N SER A 58 -2.59 -15.46 39.09
CA SER A 58 -1.93 -16.70 38.69
C SER A 58 -0.43 -16.39 38.58
N ASN A 59 0.40 -17.12 39.35
CA ASN A 59 1.83 -17.25 39.12
C ASN A 59 2.08 -18.00 37.79
N THR A 60 1.63 -17.43 36.67
CA THR A 60 1.95 -18.01 35.35
C THR A 60 3.45 -17.90 35.14
N PRO A 61 4.16 -18.98 34.82
CA PRO A 61 5.60 -18.90 34.53
C PRO A 61 5.83 -17.96 33.33
N LEU A 62 7.08 -17.42 33.24
CA LEU A 62 7.49 -16.66 32.04
C LEU A 62 7.25 -17.51 30.79
N PRO A 63 6.82 -16.90 29.65
CA PRO A 63 6.52 -17.63 28.41
C PRO A 63 7.81 -18.04 27.66
N TRP A 64 8.67 -18.82 28.33
CA TRP A 64 10.00 -19.13 27.84
C TRP A 64 9.97 -20.01 26.57
N ARG A 65 8.95 -20.89 26.43
CA ARG A 65 8.79 -21.74 25.23
C ARG A 65 8.44 -20.87 24.02
N SER A 66 7.54 -19.91 24.22
CA SER A 66 7.12 -18.96 23.20
C SER A 66 8.32 -18.08 22.78
N LEU A 67 9.13 -17.63 23.74
CA LEU A 67 10.31 -16.83 23.45
C LEU A 67 11.38 -17.62 22.68
N ILE A 68 11.66 -18.86 23.09
CA ILE A 68 12.62 -19.71 22.38
C ILE A 68 12.09 -20.06 20.98
N ALA A 69 10.80 -20.37 20.82
CA ALA A 69 10.20 -20.61 19.53
C ALA A 69 10.37 -19.39 18.60
N LEU A 70 10.13 -18.18 19.12
CA LEU A 70 10.36 -16.94 18.36
C LEU A 70 11.84 -16.76 17.98
N VAL A 71 12.77 -16.96 18.92
CA VAL A 71 14.22 -16.83 18.65
C VAL A 71 14.65 -17.80 17.56
N LEU A 72 14.23 -19.08 17.64
CA LEU A 72 14.52 -20.07 16.60
C LEU A 72 13.93 -19.66 15.25
N ALA A 73 12.69 -19.15 15.22
CA ALA A 73 12.08 -18.67 13.99
C ALA A 73 12.83 -17.47 13.40
N LEU A 74 13.31 -16.53 14.25
CA LEU A 74 14.11 -15.38 13.82
C LEU A 74 15.47 -15.82 13.25
N ILE A 75 16.14 -16.78 13.90
CA ILE A 75 17.41 -17.35 13.39
C ILE A 75 17.17 -18.03 12.05
N GLY A 76 16.15 -18.89 11.95
CA GLY A 76 15.80 -19.58 10.71
C GLY A 76 15.50 -18.60 9.59
N GLN A 77 14.72 -17.54 9.88
CA GLN A 77 14.41 -16.51 8.90
C GLN A 77 15.63 -15.69 8.47
N LYS A 78 16.53 -15.40 9.41
CA LYS A 78 17.78 -14.69 9.08
C LYS A 78 18.67 -15.50 8.15
N LEU A 79 18.70 -16.82 8.28
CA LEU A 79 19.43 -17.69 7.38
C LEU A 79 18.85 -17.73 5.95
N PHE A 80 17.53 -17.56 5.80
CA PHE A 80 16.92 -17.40 4.47
C PHE A 80 17.18 -16.03 3.84
N ASP A 81 17.31 -14.97 4.67
CA ASP A 81 17.59 -13.61 4.22
C ASP A 81 19.07 -13.46 3.74
N SER A 82 19.99 -14.29 4.21
CA SER A 82 21.43 -14.11 4.01
C SER A 82 22.03 -14.91 2.84
N SER A 83 21.50 -16.08 2.50
CA SER A 83 21.90 -16.84 1.29
C SER A 83 21.11 -18.14 1.11
N VAL A 84 20.95 -18.57 -0.13
CA VAL A 84 20.35 -19.88 -0.50
C VAL A 84 21.14 -21.06 0.08
N THR A 85 22.45 -20.91 0.29
CA THR A 85 23.33 -21.96 0.81
C THR A 85 23.02 -22.38 2.25
N ASN A 86 22.43 -21.50 3.03
CA ASN A 86 22.06 -21.74 4.43
C ASN A 86 20.62 -22.26 4.61
N ALA A 87 19.86 -22.43 3.53
CA ALA A 87 18.46 -22.84 3.60
C ALA A 87 18.22 -24.14 4.38
N PRO A 88 19.00 -25.23 4.25
CA PRO A 88 18.79 -26.45 5.04
C PRO A 88 18.85 -26.22 6.55
N LEU A 89 19.79 -25.38 7.00
CA LEU A 89 19.92 -25.02 8.41
C LEU A 89 18.73 -24.17 8.87
N GLY A 90 18.27 -23.23 8.02
CA GLY A 90 17.08 -22.42 8.28
C GLY A 90 15.83 -23.26 8.47
N TYR A 91 15.61 -24.30 7.65
CA TYR A 91 14.53 -25.25 7.84
C TYR A 91 14.62 -25.98 9.17
N GLY A 92 15.83 -26.41 9.59
CA GLY A 92 16.05 -27.05 10.88
C GLY A 92 15.62 -26.16 12.06
N PHE A 93 15.97 -24.89 12.02
CA PHE A 93 15.53 -23.91 13.04
C PHE A 93 14.02 -23.72 13.04
N TYR A 94 13.36 -23.65 11.89
CA TYR A 94 11.91 -23.56 11.81
C TYR A 94 11.20 -24.81 12.32
N ILE A 95 11.73 -26.03 12.05
CA ILE A 95 11.18 -27.26 12.62
C ILE A 95 11.23 -27.20 14.14
N GLY A 96 12.36 -26.80 14.73
CA GLY A 96 12.48 -26.59 16.17
C GLY A 96 11.54 -25.52 16.71
N ALA A 97 11.41 -24.40 16.00
CA ALA A 97 10.48 -23.32 16.33
C ALA A 97 9.03 -23.80 16.36
N PHE A 98 8.58 -24.55 15.36
CA PHE A 98 7.21 -25.06 15.28
C PHE A 98 6.93 -26.17 16.31
N ALA A 99 7.91 -27.01 16.63
CA ALA A 99 7.77 -27.99 17.70
C ALA A 99 7.55 -27.30 19.06
N LEU A 100 8.36 -26.29 19.38
CA LEU A 100 8.20 -25.50 20.61
C LEU A 100 6.93 -24.65 20.61
N LEU A 101 6.56 -24.08 19.47
CA LEU A 101 5.31 -23.35 19.31
C LEU A 101 4.11 -24.26 19.55
N GLY A 102 4.11 -25.48 19.00
CA GLY A 102 3.06 -26.50 19.25
C GLY A 102 2.95 -26.84 20.75
N TRP A 103 4.08 -26.97 21.43
CA TRP A 103 4.11 -27.18 22.88
C TRP A 103 3.58 -25.97 23.66
N ALA A 104 4.00 -24.76 23.30
CA ALA A 104 3.50 -23.51 23.91
C ALA A 104 1.97 -23.34 23.70
N ILE A 105 1.45 -23.67 22.52
CA ILE A 105 0.00 -23.64 22.21
C ILE A 105 -0.76 -24.72 23.03
N TYR A 106 -0.20 -25.91 23.17
CA TYR A 106 -0.80 -26.98 23.98
C TYR A 106 -0.96 -26.54 25.43
N LEU A 107 0.07 -25.91 26.01
CA LEU A 107 0.06 -25.38 27.38
C LEU A 107 -0.65 -24.02 27.51
N LYS A 108 -1.28 -23.53 26.44
CA LYS A 108 -1.93 -22.21 26.38
C LYS A 108 -0.98 -21.03 26.72
N GLU A 109 0.32 -21.22 26.52
CA GLU A 109 1.33 -20.19 26.79
C GLU A 109 1.30 -19.08 25.74
N TRP A 110 1.10 -19.42 24.44
CA TRP A 110 0.95 -18.44 23.35
C TRP A 110 -0.44 -18.52 22.74
N ASN A 111 -1.29 -17.57 23.08
CA ASN A 111 -2.65 -17.48 22.56
C ASN A 111 -2.88 -16.10 21.96
N ILE A 112 -3.55 -16.06 20.81
CA ILE A 112 -4.08 -14.83 20.24
C ILE A 112 -5.43 -14.50 20.85
N ALA A 113 -5.74 -13.20 20.98
CA ALA A 113 -6.98 -12.72 21.55
C ALA A 113 -8.21 -13.31 20.83
N PRO A 114 -9.30 -13.60 21.55
CA PRO A 114 -10.56 -14.01 20.93
C PRO A 114 -11.04 -12.92 19.97
N LEU A 115 -11.73 -13.32 18.92
CA LEU A 115 -12.38 -12.40 17.99
C LEU A 115 -13.59 -11.74 18.67
N ALA A 116 -13.87 -10.50 18.27
CA ALA A 116 -15.06 -9.80 18.74
C ALA A 116 -16.34 -10.55 18.32
N GLU A 117 -17.31 -10.64 19.24
CA GLU A 117 -18.57 -11.30 18.99
C GLU A 117 -19.35 -10.65 17.85
N THR A 118 -20.10 -11.47 17.11
CA THR A 118 -21.00 -11.00 16.07
C THR A 118 -22.26 -10.45 16.72
N SER A 119 -22.72 -9.29 16.27
CA SER A 119 -23.98 -8.69 16.74
C SER A 119 -25.17 -9.61 16.41
N GLU A 120 -26.13 -9.71 17.32
CA GLU A 120 -27.38 -10.44 17.09
C GLU A 120 -28.48 -9.60 16.42
N GLY A 121 -28.21 -8.30 16.20
CA GLY A 121 -29.18 -7.38 15.59
C GLY A 121 -29.63 -7.85 14.20
N THR A 122 -30.89 -7.58 13.87
CA THR A 122 -31.45 -7.70 12.53
C THR A 122 -31.48 -6.31 11.89
N ASP A 123 -31.19 -6.23 10.60
CA ASP A 123 -31.32 -5.00 9.81
C ASP A 123 -32.61 -5.08 8.98
N PRO A 124 -33.75 -4.52 9.46
CA PRO A 124 -34.97 -4.50 8.65
C PRO A 124 -34.73 -3.66 7.40
N LEU A 125 -35.04 -4.22 6.23
CA LEU A 125 -34.86 -3.53 4.96
C LEU A 125 -35.77 -2.30 4.88
N THR A 126 -35.23 -1.15 5.25
CA THR A 126 -35.87 0.15 5.03
C THR A 126 -35.15 0.86 3.90
N TYR A 127 -35.88 1.41 2.94
CA TYR A 127 -35.31 2.18 1.83
C TYR A 127 -36.17 3.36 1.46
N ARG A 128 -35.55 4.38 0.89
CA ARG A 128 -36.25 5.58 0.37
C ARG A 128 -36.54 5.36 -1.11
N TRP A 129 -37.74 4.88 -1.41
CA TRP A 129 -38.12 4.52 -2.76
C TRP A 129 -38.00 5.68 -3.78
N LEU A 130 -38.28 6.94 -3.39
CA LEU A 130 -38.07 8.12 -4.24
C LEU A 130 -36.59 8.31 -4.63
N ALA A 131 -35.66 8.13 -3.68
CA ALA A 131 -34.23 8.23 -3.97
C ALA A 131 -33.77 7.13 -4.94
N LEU A 132 -34.32 5.91 -4.80
CA LEU A 132 -34.03 4.82 -5.72
C LEU A 132 -34.62 5.08 -7.10
N LEU A 133 -35.85 5.59 -7.16
CA LEU A 133 -36.53 5.97 -8.42
C LEU A 133 -35.77 7.05 -9.20
N ILE A 134 -35.04 7.94 -8.52
CA ILE A 134 -34.19 8.96 -9.15
C ILE A 134 -32.84 8.35 -9.54
N SER A 135 -32.25 7.54 -8.68
CA SER A 135 -30.90 7.00 -8.85
C SER A 135 -30.77 6.10 -10.09
N VAL A 136 -31.73 5.20 -10.32
CA VAL A 136 -31.67 4.23 -11.44
C VAL A 136 -31.75 4.91 -12.81
N PRO A 137 -32.70 5.83 -13.10
CA PRO A 137 -32.68 6.58 -14.34
C PRO A 137 -31.41 7.41 -14.54
N LEU A 138 -30.90 8.04 -13.48
CA LEU A 138 -29.63 8.78 -13.54
C LEU A 138 -28.44 7.84 -13.87
N ALA A 139 -28.41 6.62 -13.36
CA ALA A 139 -27.39 5.64 -13.68
C ALA A 139 -27.47 5.18 -15.15
N ILE A 140 -28.69 4.94 -15.67
CA ILE A 140 -28.91 4.61 -17.07
C ILE A 140 -28.48 5.78 -17.96
N TRP A 141 -28.87 6.99 -17.61
CA TRP A 141 -28.47 8.19 -18.35
C TRP A 141 -26.95 8.39 -18.30
N ALA A 142 -26.32 8.28 -17.12
CA ALA A 142 -24.85 8.33 -16.99
C ALA A 142 -24.18 7.31 -17.91
N PHE A 143 -24.64 6.05 -17.88
CA PHE A 143 -24.12 5.00 -18.77
C PHE A 143 -24.23 5.37 -20.25
N SER A 144 -25.33 5.99 -20.68
CA SER A 144 -25.51 6.37 -22.10
C SER A 144 -24.60 7.51 -22.54
N ILE A 145 -24.29 8.46 -21.67
CA ILE A 145 -23.46 9.64 -21.99
C ILE A 145 -21.96 9.48 -21.70
N PHE A 146 -21.50 8.27 -21.36
CA PHE A 146 -20.08 7.91 -21.24
C PHE A 146 -19.52 7.24 -22.51
N ASP A 147 -20.13 7.47 -23.68
CA ASP A 147 -19.87 6.77 -24.96
C ASP A 147 -18.53 7.14 -25.61
N ASP A 148 -18.01 8.35 -25.41
CA ASP A 148 -16.81 8.88 -26.07
C ASP A 148 -15.49 8.61 -25.33
N ASN A 149 -15.45 7.72 -24.34
CA ASN A 149 -14.26 7.51 -23.48
C ASN A 149 -13.75 8.79 -22.79
N LEU A 150 -14.62 9.79 -22.55
CA LEU A 150 -14.26 11.07 -21.95
C LEU A 150 -15.08 11.37 -20.70
N PHE A 151 -14.43 11.93 -19.70
CA PHE A 151 -15.09 12.58 -18.57
C PHE A 151 -15.44 14.03 -18.97
N THR A 152 -16.72 14.35 -18.95
CA THR A 152 -17.24 15.71 -19.11
C THR A 152 -17.89 16.18 -17.81
N ALA A 153 -18.07 17.49 -17.64
CA ALA A 153 -18.76 18.02 -16.45
C ALA A 153 -20.18 17.44 -16.31
N LEU A 154 -20.89 17.21 -17.43
CA LEU A 154 -22.23 16.66 -17.42
C LEU A 154 -22.24 15.20 -16.96
N ASN A 155 -21.48 14.32 -17.63
CA ASN A 155 -21.55 12.88 -17.34
C ASN A 155 -21.04 12.57 -15.92
N VAL A 156 -19.99 13.26 -15.46
CA VAL A 156 -19.47 13.14 -14.09
C VAL A 156 -20.52 13.61 -13.06
N THR A 157 -21.20 14.72 -13.31
CA THR A 157 -22.24 15.24 -12.41
C THR A 157 -23.41 14.26 -12.29
N VAL A 158 -23.94 13.79 -13.43
CA VAL A 158 -25.05 12.80 -13.47
C VAL A 158 -24.65 11.52 -12.74
N TRP A 159 -23.44 11.03 -12.98
CA TRP A 159 -22.89 9.84 -12.36
C TRP A 159 -22.76 10.00 -10.82
N TYR A 160 -22.21 11.11 -10.34
CA TYR A 160 -22.11 11.36 -8.90
C TYR A 160 -23.50 11.46 -8.24
N PHE A 161 -24.47 12.09 -8.87
CA PHE A 161 -25.85 12.11 -8.35
C PHE A 161 -26.48 10.71 -8.34
N ALA A 162 -26.25 9.88 -9.37
CA ALA A 162 -26.73 8.50 -9.38
C ALA A 162 -26.20 7.72 -8.16
N ILE A 163 -24.89 7.79 -7.90
CA ILE A 163 -24.25 7.15 -6.74
C ILE A 163 -24.79 7.73 -5.43
N ALA A 164 -24.86 9.05 -5.29
CA ALA A 164 -25.30 9.72 -4.08
C ALA A 164 -26.75 9.36 -3.71
N PHE A 165 -27.68 9.38 -4.69
CA PHE A 165 -29.06 8.98 -4.49
C PHE A 165 -29.21 7.50 -4.17
N PHE A 166 -28.39 6.62 -4.79
CA PHE A 166 -28.38 5.19 -4.47
C PHE A 166 -27.91 4.95 -3.03
N LEU A 167 -26.80 5.54 -2.63
CA LEU A 167 -26.31 5.44 -1.25
C LEU A 167 -27.37 6.00 -0.26
N TRP A 168 -27.95 7.16 -0.56
CA TRP A 168 -28.98 7.75 0.28
C TRP A 168 -30.26 6.91 0.35
N ALA A 169 -30.63 6.21 -0.70
CA ALA A 169 -31.79 5.31 -0.71
C ALA A 169 -31.70 4.23 0.38
N PHE A 170 -30.53 3.67 0.58
CA PHE A 170 -30.32 2.56 1.50
C PHE A 170 -29.62 2.93 2.81
N TRP A 171 -29.15 4.16 2.97
CA TRP A 171 -28.41 4.60 4.16
C TRP A 171 -29.27 4.62 5.41
N LEU A 172 -28.79 3.97 6.49
CA LEU A 172 -29.44 3.97 7.80
C LEU A 172 -29.26 5.31 8.51
N LYS A 173 -30.34 5.81 9.11
CA LYS A 173 -30.41 7.16 9.70
C LYS A 173 -29.63 7.33 11.00
N ASP A 174 -29.34 6.23 11.72
CA ASP A 174 -28.75 6.25 13.07
C ASP A 174 -27.28 6.67 13.12
N ARG A 175 -26.60 6.71 11.97
CA ARG A 175 -25.28 7.32 11.83
C ARG A 175 -25.36 8.48 10.85
N SER A 176 -25.97 9.56 11.29
CA SER A 176 -26.08 10.78 10.50
C SER A 176 -24.67 11.34 10.21
N ILE A 177 -24.30 11.43 8.92
CA ILE A 177 -23.13 12.20 8.46
C ILE A 177 -23.19 13.63 9.02
N TRP A 178 -24.39 14.18 9.17
CA TRP A 178 -24.63 15.47 9.82
C TRP A 178 -24.24 15.51 11.30
N SER A 179 -24.29 14.38 12.05
CA SER A 179 -23.78 14.35 13.42
C SER A 179 -22.26 14.48 13.46
N MET A 180 -21.56 13.94 12.46
CA MET A 180 -20.11 14.10 12.30
C MET A 180 -19.76 15.56 11.97
N PHE A 181 -20.46 16.18 11.02
CA PHE A 181 -20.26 17.59 10.69
C PHE A 181 -20.66 18.52 11.85
N ARG A 182 -21.74 18.22 12.59
CA ARG A 182 -22.09 18.94 13.81
C ARG A 182 -21.02 18.76 14.90
N SER A 183 -20.45 17.57 15.03
CA SER A 183 -19.36 17.31 15.98
C SER A 183 -18.11 18.09 15.62
N ILE A 184 -17.77 18.17 14.32
CA ILE A 184 -16.69 19.03 13.82
C ILE A 184 -17.02 20.50 14.06
N GLY A 185 -18.24 20.96 13.72
CA GLY A 185 -18.68 22.34 13.97
C GLY A 185 -18.74 22.69 15.44
N SER A 186 -19.13 21.76 16.34
CA SER A 186 -19.10 21.96 17.78
C SER A 186 -17.67 21.98 18.34
N PHE A 187 -16.73 21.24 17.72
CA PHE A 187 -15.32 21.28 18.08
C PHE A 187 -14.71 22.66 17.87
N PHE A 188 -15.00 23.30 16.73
CA PHE A 188 -14.51 24.67 16.44
C PHE A 188 -15.19 25.75 17.28
N LYS A 189 -16.37 25.48 17.90
CA LYS A 189 -17.09 26.38 18.75
C LYS A 189 -16.78 26.25 20.25
N ARG A 190 -15.90 25.31 20.63
CA ARG A 190 -15.49 25.12 22.02
C ARG A 190 -14.47 26.16 22.43
N ASP A 191 -14.79 26.89 23.52
CA ASP A 191 -13.89 27.83 24.14
C ASP A 191 -13.92 27.61 25.68
N PRO A 192 -12.80 27.26 26.32
CA PRO A 192 -11.48 26.91 25.73
C PRO A 192 -11.41 25.51 25.09
N TRP A 193 -10.46 25.37 24.15
CA TRP A 193 -10.16 24.05 23.59
C TRP A 193 -9.39 23.18 24.57
N THR A 194 -10.03 22.12 25.06
CA THR A 194 -9.38 21.15 25.94
C THR A 194 -9.05 19.88 25.13
N PHE A 195 -7.77 19.58 25.00
CA PHE A 195 -7.27 18.36 24.35
C PHE A 195 -6.88 17.33 25.41
N ASN A 196 -7.66 16.29 25.57
CA ASN A 196 -7.27 15.14 26.37
C ASN A 196 -6.36 14.23 25.54
N VAL A 197 -5.05 14.39 25.66
CA VAL A 197 -4.07 13.57 24.94
C VAL A 197 -3.74 12.35 25.79
N SER A 198 -4.31 11.19 25.43
CA SER A 198 -4.00 9.93 26.10
C SER A 198 -2.62 9.40 25.66
N HIS A 199 -1.98 8.57 26.50
CA HIS A 199 -0.75 7.87 26.12
C HIS A 199 -0.90 7.06 24.83
N TRP A 200 -2.12 6.51 24.59
CA TRP A 200 -2.44 5.83 23.34
C TRP A 200 -2.41 6.76 22.13
N THR A 201 -2.91 7.97 22.29
CA THR A 201 -2.88 9.00 21.22
C THR A 201 -1.46 9.37 20.88
N LEU A 202 -0.58 9.54 21.90
CA LEU A 202 0.85 9.81 21.69
C LEU A 202 1.55 8.67 20.94
N LEU A 203 1.27 7.41 21.31
CA LEU A 203 1.80 6.24 20.60
C LEU A 203 1.34 6.19 19.13
N LEU A 204 0.08 6.52 18.86
CA LEU A 204 -0.42 6.60 17.48
C LEU A 204 0.26 7.72 16.69
N ILE A 205 0.41 8.90 17.29
CA ILE A 205 1.11 10.02 16.65
C ILE A 205 2.56 9.62 16.33
N ALA A 206 3.27 9.02 17.29
CA ALA A 206 4.64 8.53 17.07
C ALA A 206 4.70 7.46 15.97
N ALA A 207 3.76 6.52 15.95
CA ALA A 207 3.66 5.52 14.90
C ALA A 207 3.40 6.16 13.52
N PHE A 208 2.46 7.10 13.43
CA PHE A 208 2.20 7.82 12.18
C PHE A 208 3.39 8.68 11.73
N ALA A 209 4.13 9.31 12.65
CA ALA A 209 5.34 10.04 12.33
C ALA A 209 6.44 9.11 11.78
N LEU A 210 6.64 7.94 12.40
CA LEU A 210 7.58 6.93 11.91
C LEU A 210 7.22 6.45 10.50
N VAL A 211 5.96 6.08 10.27
CA VAL A 211 5.54 5.57 8.96
C VAL A 211 5.49 6.66 7.90
N PHE A 212 5.24 7.92 8.29
CA PHE A 212 5.38 9.09 7.43
C PHE A 212 6.84 9.25 6.98
N PHE A 213 7.80 9.15 7.91
CA PHE A 213 9.23 9.16 7.58
C PHE A 213 9.56 8.09 6.53
N PHE A 214 9.19 6.83 6.75
CA PHE A 214 9.47 5.75 5.79
C PHE A 214 8.83 6.00 4.43
N ARG A 215 7.69 6.67 4.38
CA ARG A 215 6.96 6.89 3.14
C ARG A 215 7.52 8.05 2.31
N PHE A 216 8.01 9.12 2.97
CA PHE A 216 8.38 10.37 2.29
C PHE A 216 9.88 10.71 2.32
N TYR A 217 10.66 10.11 3.24
CA TYR A 217 12.10 10.32 3.28
C TYR A 217 12.76 9.88 1.97
N GLN A 218 13.59 10.73 1.37
CA GLN A 218 14.27 10.50 0.09
C GLN A 218 13.34 10.09 -1.08
N THR A 219 12.11 10.58 -1.15
CA THR A 219 11.19 10.24 -2.25
C THR A 219 11.73 10.69 -3.61
N ALA A 220 12.47 11.79 -3.67
CA ALA A 220 13.06 12.30 -4.91
C ALA A 220 14.17 11.36 -5.44
N SER A 221 14.98 10.76 -4.56
CA SER A 221 16.19 10.02 -4.90
C SER A 221 16.06 8.51 -4.84
N VAL A 222 15.02 7.96 -4.18
CA VAL A 222 14.81 6.50 -4.07
C VAL A 222 13.46 6.11 -4.66
N PRO A 223 13.42 5.34 -5.75
CA PRO A 223 14.53 4.91 -6.62
C PRO A 223 15.19 6.09 -7.35
N PRO A 224 16.47 5.97 -7.79
CA PRO A 224 17.20 7.10 -8.38
C PRO A 224 16.73 7.46 -9.79
N GLU A 225 16.38 6.46 -10.58
CA GLU A 225 16.01 6.59 -11.98
C GLU A 225 14.57 6.16 -12.24
N PRO A 226 13.95 6.59 -13.32
CA PRO A 226 12.69 6.04 -13.82
C PRO A 226 12.92 4.75 -14.62
N PHE A 227 11.81 4.07 -14.88
CA PHE A 227 11.69 2.95 -15.82
C PHE A 227 10.70 3.34 -16.93
N SER A 228 10.74 2.70 -18.10
CA SER A 228 9.93 3.04 -19.28
C SER A 228 8.45 3.31 -19.00
N ASP A 229 7.83 2.53 -18.09
CA ASP A 229 6.45 2.73 -17.70
C ASP A 229 6.14 4.14 -17.14
N GLN A 230 7.11 4.82 -16.53
CA GLN A 230 6.88 6.18 -16.03
C GLN A 230 6.82 7.22 -17.14
N ALA A 231 7.56 7.06 -18.25
CA ALA A 231 7.42 7.94 -19.42
C ALA A 231 5.98 7.90 -19.95
N GLU A 232 5.43 6.71 -20.12
CA GLU A 232 4.03 6.50 -20.53
C GLU A 232 3.02 7.19 -19.60
N LYS A 233 3.29 7.15 -18.27
CA LYS A 233 2.41 7.82 -17.30
C LYS A 233 2.48 9.33 -17.42
N ILE A 234 3.68 9.89 -17.62
CA ILE A 234 3.85 11.33 -17.78
C ILE A 234 3.17 11.80 -19.05
N LEU A 235 3.26 11.05 -20.15
CA LEU A 235 2.52 11.36 -21.38
C LEU A 235 1.01 11.35 -21.18
N ASP A 236 0.47 10.35 -20.49
CA ASP A 236 -0.96 10.30 -20.17
C ASP A 236 -1.37 11.48 -19.25
N VAL A 237 -0.53 11.87 -18.28
CA VAL A 237 -0.78 13.04 -17.42
C VAL A 237 -0.68 14.35 -18.23
N TYR A 238 0.24 14.43 -19.20
CA TYR A 238 0.32 15.54 -20.12
C TYR A 238 -0.98 15.69 -20.92
N ASP A 239 -1.50 14.60 -21.51
CA ASP A 239 -2.78 14.60 -22.23
C ASP A 239 -3.92 15.14 -21.38
N VAL A 240 -4.00 14.71 -20.11
CA VAL A 240 -4.99 15.24 -19.14
C VAL A 240 -4.79 16.75 -18.95
N SER A 241 -3.54 17.22 -18.84
CA SER A 241 -3.24 18.64 -18.70
C SER A 241 -3.66 19.49 -19.91
N GLN A 242 -3.74 18.85 -21.09
CA GLN A 242 -4.22 19.46 -22.33
C GLN A 242 -5.76 19.31 -22.52
N GLY A 243 -6.46 18.82 -21.50
CA GLY A 243 -7.93 18.66 -21.54
C GLY A 243 -8.43 17.33 -22.10
N GLN A 244 -7.57 16.37 -22.39
CA GLN A 244 -7.93 15.03 -22.82
C GLN A 244 -8.33 14.18 -21.60
N THR A 245 -9.58 14.28 -21.17
CA THR A 245 -10.10 13.68 -19.94
C THR A 245 -10.60 12.26 -20.16
N HIS A 246 -9.72 11.34 -20.57
CA HIS A 246 -10.08 9.95 -20.85
C HIS A 246 -10.53 9.17 -19.61
N ILE A 247 -11.53 8.27 -19.79
CA ILE A 247 -11.97 7.27 -18.81
C ILE A 247 -10.97 6.11 -18.74
N PHE A 248 -10.41 5.74 -19.90
CA PHE A 248 -9.42 4.68 -20.05
C PHE A 248 -8.34 5.11 -21.05
N PHE A 249 -7.08 5.03 -20.62
CA PHE A 249 -5.93 5.39 -21.44
C PHE A 249 -5.39 4.16 -22.17
N ILE A 250 -5.22 4.25 -23.48
CA ILE A 250 -4.92 3.10 -24.35
C ILE A 250 -3.42 2.77 -24.47
N ARG A 251 -2.52 3.73 -24.14
CA ARG A 251 -1.05 3.50 -24.21
C ARG A 251 -0.65 2.28 -23.40
N ASN A 252 0.37 1.55 -23.86
CA ASN A 252 0.95 0.40 -23.18
C ASN A 252 -0.11 -0.60 -22.69
N THR A 253 -0.89 -1.15 -23.61
CA THR A 253 -1.94 -2.17 -23.38
C THR A 253 -3.11 -1.73 -22.48
N GLY A 254 -3.28 -0.43 -22.28
CA GLY A 254 -4.43 0.14 -21.60
C GLY A 254 -4.33 0.23 -20.07
N ARG A 255 -4.95 1.26 -19.52
CA ARG A 255 -4.92 1.51 -18.09
C ARG A 255 -6.06 2.41 -17.61
N GLU A 256 -6.49 2.15 -16.38
CA GLU A 256 -7.50 2.93 -15.66
C GLU A 256 -6.96 4.33 -15.29
N ALA A 257 -7.81 5.35 -15.28
CA ALA A 257 -7.46 6.77 -15.27
C ALA A 257 -7.03 7.36 -13.92
N PHE A 258 -7.32 6.71 -12.79
CA PHE A 258 -7.18 7.30 -11.45
C PHE A 258 -5.80 7.93 -11.20
N GLN A 259 -4.71 7.23 -11.57
CA GLN A 259 -3.36 7.72 -11.32
C GLN A 259 -3.07 9.01 -12.08
N MET A 260 -3.55 9.16 -13.32
CA MET A 260 -3.25 10.31 -14.18
C MET A 260 -3.84 11.59 -13.59
N TYR A 261 -5.13 11.57 -13.25
CA TYR A 261 -5.80 12.68 -12.58
C TYR A 261 -5.19 13.01 -11.22
N TRP A 262 -4.89 11.97 -10.44
CA TRP A 262 -4.25 12.13 -9.13
C TRP A 262 -2.86 12.77 -9.25
N THR A 263 -2.04 12.32 -10.22
CA THR A 263 -0.70 12.86 -10.44
C THR A 263 -0.75 14.31 -10.89
N LEU A 264 -1.68 14.69 -11.79
CA LEU A 264 -1.86 16.08 -12.20
C LEU A 264 -2.28 16.95 -11.02
N LEU A 265 -3.19 16.48 -10.17
CA LEU A 265 -3.57 17.19 -8.95
C LEU A 265 -2.35 17.42 -8.03
N VAL A 266 -1.54 16.39 -7.81
CA VAL A 266 -0.33 16.45 -6.97
C VAL A 266 0.70 17.41 -7.59
N ALA A 267 0.92 17.35 -8.91
CA ALA A 267 1.82 18.23 -9.64
C ALA A 267 1.44 19.70 -9.44
N ASN A 268 0.14 20.02 -9.52
CA ASN A 268 -0.38 21.38 -9.34
C ASN A 268 -0.32 21.85 -7.89
N VAL A 269 -0.72 20.98 -6.92
CA VAL A 269 -0.76 21.35 -5.50
C VAL A 269 0.63 21.57 -4.93
N PHE A 270 1.61 20.74 -5.32
CA PHE A 270 2.99 20.84 -4.81
C PHE A 270 3.93 21.62 -5.73
N GLY A 271 3.47 22.08 -6.89
CA GLY A 271 4.28 22.84 -7.84
C GLY A 271 5.42 22.04 -8.46
N THR A 272 5.33 20.71 -8.51
CA THR A 272 6.40 19.82 -9.00
C THR A 272 6.36 19.61 -10.52
N GLY A 273 5.35 20.14 -11.21
CA GLY A 273 5.18 20.03 -12.66
C GLY A 273 4.99 18.58 -13.14
N LEU A 274 5.06 18.39 -14.45
CA LEU A 274 4.98 17.06 -15.07
C LEU A 274 6.36 16.37 -14.96
N SER A 275 6.62 15.73 -13.84
CA SER A 275 7.92 15.16 -13.48
C SER A 275 7.80 13.79 -12.81
N TYR A 276 8.91 13.06 -12.75
CA TYR A 276 8.97 11.81 -12.00
C TYR A 276 8.71 12.01 -10.50
N LEU A 277 9.08 13.18 -9.96
CA LEU A 277 8.79 13.51 -8.57
C LEU A 277 7.28 13.58 -8.31
N SER A 278 6.49 14.13 -9.24
CA SER A 278 5.02 14.17 -9.13
C SER A 278 4.41 12.77 -9.09
N LEU A 279 4.90 11.84 -9.94
CA LEU A 279 4.49 10.45 -9.91
C LEU A 279 4.82 9.79 -8.57
N LYS A 280 6.07 9.92 -8.11
CA LYS A 280 6.56 9.30 -6.86
C LYS A 280 5.84 9.87 -5.64
N LEU A 281 5.71 11.19 -5.57
CA LEU A 281 4.99 11.86 -4.46
C LEU A 281 3.53 11.46 -4.45
N GLY A 282 2.88 11.43 -5.62
CA GLY A 282 1.51 10.98 -5.77
C GLY A 282 1.30 9.55 -5.24
N THR A 283 2.14 8.62 -5.65
CA THR A 283 2.04 7.21 -5.21
C THR A 283 2.45 7.00 -3.75
N ALA A 284 3.40 7.80 -3.22
CA ALA A 284 3.76 7.78 -1.80
C ALA A 284 2.58 8.24 -0.92
N ILE A 285 1.86 9.30 -1.33
CA ILE A 285 0.65 9.77 -0.63
C ILE A 285 -0.43 8.67 -0.64
N LEU A 286 -0.69 8.02 -1.78
CA LEU A 286 -1.67 6.93 -1.87
C LEU A 286 -1.29 5.75 -0.96
N GLY A 287 -0.01 5.37 -0.94
CA GLY A 287 0.50 4.34 -0.04
C GLY A 287 0.39 4.73 1.44
N PHE A 288 0.55 6.02 1.78
CA PHE A 288 0.34 6.51 3.14
C PHE A 288 -1.14 6.49 3.55
N LEU A 289 -2.05 6.88 2.65
CA LEU A 289 -3.50 6.87 2.87
C LEU A 289 -4.07 5.44 3.07
N THR A 290 -3.33 4.40 2.70
CA THR A 290 -3.69 3.00 3.01
C THR A 290 -3.61 2.72 4.52
N LEU A 291 -2.65 3.34 5.23
CA LEU A 291 -2.28 2.99 6.61
C LEU A 291 -3.39 3.21 7.66
N PRO A 292 -4.21 4.27 7.61
CA PRO A 292 -5.37 4.40 8.49
C PRO A 292 -6.32 3.21 8.42
N PHE A 293 -6.59 2.68 7.23
CA PHE A 293 -7.44 1.50 7.06
C PHE A 293 -6.75 0.21 7.49
N ILE A 294 -5.43 0.13 7.40
CA ILE A 294 -4.63 -0.95 7.99
C ILE A 294 -4.80 -0.96 9.51
N TYR A 295 -4.69 0.20 10.17
CA TYR A 295 -4.93 0.33 11.61
C TYR A 295 -6.36 -0.06 11.99
N LEU A 296 -7.36 0.50 11.29
CA LEU A 296 -8.78 0.27 11.58
C LEU A 296 -9.16 -1.20 11.41
N LEU A 297 -8.68 -1.86 10.36
CA LEU A 297 -8.94 -3.26 10.11
C LEU A 297 -8.23 -4.16 11.15
N GLY A 298 -6.99 -3.85 11.53
CA GLY A 298 -6.29 -4.54 12.62
C GLY A 298 -7.00 -4.38 13.97
N LYS A 299 -7.48 -3.16 14.25
CA LYS A 299 -8.29 -2.86 15.45
C LYS A 299 -9.61 -3.64 15.46
N GLU A 300 -10.27 -3.76 14.31
CA GLU A 300 -11.52 -4.50 14.16
C GLU A 300 -11.36 -5.99 14.44
N ILE A 301 -10.23 -6.58 13.99
CA ILE A 301 -9.97 -8.02 14.11
C ILE A 301 -9.41 -8.41 15.48
N GLY A 302 -8.48 -7.63 16.02
CA GLY A 302 -7.73 -8.03 17.22
C GLY A 302 -7.53 -6.91 18.25
N GLY A 303 -8.26 -5.79 18.13
CA GLY A 303 -8.19 -4.69 19.08
C GLY A 303 -7.08 -3.66 18.78
N LYS A 304 -6.99 -2.65 19.64
CA LYS A 304 -6.13 -1.47 19.42
C LYS A 304 -4.65 -1.80 19.22
N ARG A 305 -4.10 -2.81 19.95
CA ARG A 305 -2.68 -3.20 19.84
C ARG A 305 -2.38 -3.88 18.52
N VAL A 306 -3.24 -4.81 18.08
CA VAL A 306 -3.10 -5.44 16.76
C VAL A 306 -3.17 -4.39 15.65
N GLY A 307 -4.09 -3.40 15.77
CA GLY A 307 -4.15 -2.27 14.85
C GLY A 307 -2.83 -1.48 14.80
N LEU A 308 -2.25 -1.16 15.95
CA LEU A 308 -0.99 -0.43 16.04
C LEU A 308 0.19 -1.21 15.44
N PHE A 309 0.32 -2.50 15.76
CA PHE A 309 1.38 -3.35 15.20
C PHE A 309 1.22 -3.53 13.69
N ALA A 310 0.00 -3.74 13.21
CA ALA A 310 -0.28 -3.82 11.78
C ALA A 310 0.08 -2.50 11.05
N LEU A 311 -0.24 -1.34 11.65
CA LEU A 311 0.14 -0.03 11.13
C LEU A 311 1.66 0.12 11.04
N ILE A 312 2.40 -0.17 12.12
CA ILE A 312 3.86 -0.01 12.16
C ILE A 312 4.51 -0.98 11.16
N LEU A 313 4.24 -2.29 11.25
CA LEU A 313 4.86 -3.29 10.40
C LEU A 313 4.57 -3.06 8.90
N THR A 314 3.36 -2.59 8.55
CA THR A 314 3.05 -2.21 7.17
C THR A 314 3.76 -0.92 6.77
N GLY A 315 3.78 0.06 7.65
CA GLY A 315 4.30 1.39 7.34
C GLY A 315 5.82 1.43 7.17
N ILE A 316 6.56 0.64 7.97
CA ILE A 316 8.02 0.51 7.84
C ILE A 316 8.42 -0.57 6.82
N GLY A 317 7.54 -1.54 6.54
CA GLY A 317 7.85 -2.72 5.73
C GLY A 317 8.42 -2.38 4.36
N TYR A 318 9.43 -3.12 3.93
CA TYR A 318 10.09 -3.01 2.64
C TYR A 318 9.09 -3.06 1.47
N TRP A 319 8.32 -4.13 1.34
CA TRP A 319 7.36 -4.32 0.26
C TRP A 319 6.37 -3.16 0.07
N PRO A 320 5.57 -2.73 1.09
CA PRO A 320 4.66 -1.59 0.92
C PRO A 320 5.36 -0.28 0.58
N ASN A 321 6.61 -0.09 1.05
CA ASN A 321 7.38 1.12 0.76
C ASN A 321 7.87 1.13 -0.68
N VAL A 322 8.45 0.05 -1.17
CA VAL A 322 8.96 -0.03 -2.54
C VAL A 322 7.84 0.21 -3.55
N ILE A 323 6.71 -0.53 -3.47
CA ILE A 323 5.61 -0.34 -4.43
C ILE A 323 4.96 1.05 -4.38
N SER A 324 5.15 1.81 -3.29
CA SER A 324 4.63 3.18 -3.16
C SER A 324 5.59 4.26 -3.66
N ARG A 325 6.88 3.93 -3.90
CA ARG A 325 7.92 4.89 -4.26
C ARG A 325 8.24 4.94 -5.77
N ILE A 326 7.89 3.88 -6.49
CA ILE A 326 8.26 3.73 -7.92
C ILE A 326 7.53 4.75 -8.81
N GLY A 327 6.42 5.35 -8.37
CA GLY A 327 5.64 6.28 -9.19
C GLY A 327 4.65 5.59 -10.15
N LEU A 328 4.34 4.31 -9.92
CA LEU A 328 3.39 3.52 -10.71
C LEU A 328 2.14 3.17 -9.88
N ARG A 329 1.06 2.75 -10.54
CA ARG A 329 -0.29 2.50 -9.97
C ARG A 329 -0.36 1.49 -8.81
N PHE A 330 0.75 0.88 -8.44
CA PHE A 330 0.83 -0.26 -7.52
C PHE A 330 0.14 -0.05 -6.17
N PRO A 331 0.30 1.11 -5.48
CA PRO A 331 -0.34 1.33 -4.18
C PRO A 331 -1.86 1.47 -4.26
N LEU A 332 -2.45 1.66 -5.44
CA LEU A 332 -3.90 1.74 -5.60
C LEU A 332 -4.60 0.42 -5.26
N TYR A 333 -3.92 -0.73 -5.47
CA TYR A 333 -4.47 -2.02 -5.09
C TYR A 333 -4.70 -2.13 -3.57
N PRO A 334 -3.67 -2.03 -2.72
CA PRO A 334 -3.90 -2.07 -1.27
C PRO A 334 -4.69 -0.87 -0.74
N LEU A 335 -4.61 0.30 -1.36
CA LEU A 335 -5.35 1.50 -0.94
C LEU A 335 -6.86 1.26 -0.91
N PHE A 336 -7.39 0.60 -1.93
CA PHE A 336 -8.83 0.34 -2.03
C PHE A 336 -9.24 -1.03 -1.49
N ALA A 337 -8.35 -2.03 -1.53
CA ALA A 337 -8.61 -3.33 -0.92
C ALA A 337 -8.73 -3.23 0.62
N ALA A 338 -7.91 -2.43 1.29
CA ALA A 338 -7.94 -2.30 2.75
C ALA A 338 -9.27 -1.74 3.29
N PRO A 339 -9.82 -0.61 2.81
CA PRO A 339 -11.14 -0.14 3.23
C PRO A 339 -12.27 -1.07 2.79
N THR A 340 -12.21 -1.67 1.58
CA THR A 340 -13.19 -2.66 1.15
C THR A 340 -13.29 -3.82 2.16
N LEU A 341 -12.16 -4.40 2.54
CA LEU A 341 -12.10 -5.49 3.53
C LEU A 341 -12.49 -5.02 4.94
N PHE A 342 -12.09 -3.82 5.35
CA PHE A 342 -12.46 -3.25 6.65
C PHE A 342 -13.98 -3.13 6.80
N PHE A 343 -14.62 -2.48 5.83
CA PHE A 343 -16.07 -2.29 5.88
C PHE A 343 -16.82 -3.61 5.68
N LEU A 344 -16.33 -4.50 4.82
CA LEU A 344 -16.91 -5.83 4.63
C LEU A 344 -16.89 -6.66 5.93
N ILE A 345 -15.73 -6.77 6.58
CA ILE A 345 -15.57 -7.55 7.81
C ILE A 345 -16.40 -6.94 8.94
N ARG A 346 -16.36 -5.61 9.08
CA ARG A 346 -17.16 -4.90 10.08
C ARG A 346 -18.67 -5.07 9.81
N GLY A 347 -19.09 -4.96 8.55
CA GLY A 347 -20.47 -5.19 8.14
C GLY A 347 -20.96 -6.59 8.47
N LEU A 348 -20.19 -7.63 8.15
CA LEU A 348 -20.53 -9.03 8.48
C LEU A 348 -20.56 -9.27 9.99
N ARG A 349 -19.71 -8.61 10.79
CA ARG A 349 -19.69 -8.72 12.25
C ARG A 349 -20.82 -7.93 12.91
N THR A 350 -21.03 -6.68 12.50
CA THR A 350 -21.99 -5.77 13.15
C THR A 350 -23.38 -5.80 12.52
N ARG A 351 -23.53 -6.52 11.40
CA ARG A 351 -24.75 -6.57 10.57
C ARG A 351 -25.27 -5.18 10.19
N ASN A 352 -24.34 -4.24 9.92
CA ASN A 352 -24.66 -2.86 9.61
C ASN A 352 -24.62 -2.63 8.10
N ARG A 353 -25.75 -2.28 7.50
CA ARG A 353 -25.94 -2.04 6.06
C ARG A 353 -25.02 -0.94 5.53
N ASN A 354 -24.79 0.11 6.29
CA ASN A 354 -23.93 1.22 5.85
C ASN A 354 -22.49 0.76 5.59
N ASP A 355 -22.02 -0.26 6.31
CA ASP A 355 -20.69 -0.83 6.09
C ASP A 355 -20.63 -1.58 4.75
N PHE A 356 -21.68 -2.28 4.35
CA PHE A 356 -21.76 -2.92 3.03
C PHE A 356 -21.81 -1.89 1.89
N LEU A 357 -22.55 -0.79 2.06
CA LEU A 357 -22.58 0.32 1.09
C LEU A 357 -21.17 0.94 0.93
N LEU A 358 -20.46 1.17 2.04
CA LEU A 358 -19.10 1.69 2.01
C LEU A 358 -18.10 0.67 1.41
N SER A 359 -18.26 -0.61 1.71
CA SER A 359 -17.45 -1.67 1.07
C SER A 359 -17.62 -1.66 -0.45
N GLY A 360 -18.87 -1.58 -0.95
CA GLY A 360 -19.17 -1.47 -2.36
C GLY A 360 -18.61 -0.19 -3.00
N LEU A 361 -18.68 0.93 -2.30
CA LEU A 361 -18.13 2.21 -2.76
C LEU A 361 -16.61 2.12 -2.97
N PHE A 362 -15.86 1.64 -1.96
CA PHE A 362 -14.40 1.50 -2.07
C PHE A 362 -13.99 0.42 -3.09
N LEU A 363 -14.77 -0.64 -3.21
CA LEU A 363 -14.58 -1.65 -4.25
C LEU A 363 -14.72 -1.02 -5.64
N GLY A 364 -15.80 -0.28 -5.88
CA GLY A 364 -16.07 0.38 -7.16
C GLY A 364 -14.99 1.40 -7.54
N ILE A 365 -14.58 2.28 -6.58
CA ILE A 365 -13.50 3.24 -6.83
C ILE A 365 -12.18 2.50 -7.13
N GLY A 366 -11.88 1.42 -6.43
CA GLY A 366 -10.68 0.63 -6.63
C GLY A 366 -10.57 0.02 -8.03
N LEU A 367 -11.69 -0.32 -8.66
CA LEU A 367 -11.73 -0.82 -10.04
C LEU A 367 -11.26 0.23 -11.06
N HIS A 368 -11.29 1.53 -10.74
CA HIS A 368 -10.70 2.61 -11.53
C HIS A 368 -9.21 2.84 -11.26
N GLY A 369 -8.58 2.09 -10.35
CA GLY A 369 -7.22 2.34 -9.91
C GLY A 369 -6.18 1.48 -10.62
N TYR A 370 -6.17 0.20 -10.36
CA TYR A 370 -5.16 -0.74 -10.85
C TYR A 370 -5.79 -2.12 -11.13
N SER A 371 -5.47 -2.69 -12.28
CA SER A 371 -6.08 -3.95 -12.76
C SER A 371 -6.09 -5.12 -11.77
N PRO A 372 -5.10 -5.34 -10.89
CA PRO A 372 -5.21 -6.34 -9.82
C PRO A 372 -6.42 -6.18 -8.90
N MET A 373 -6.99 -4.99 -8.79
CA MET A 373 -8.21 -4.76 -8.01
C MET A 373 -9.42 -5.54 -8.54
N ARG A 374 -9.39 -5.96 -9.82
CA ARG A 374 -10.43 -6.78 -10.46
C ARG A 374 -10.61 -8.16 -9.82
N ILE A 375 -9.67 -8.61 -8.96
CA ILE A 375 -9.81 -9.84 -8.19
C ILE A 375 -10.61 -9.65 -6.89
N VAL A 376 -10.68 -8.44 -6.34
CA VAL A 376 -11.31 -8.17 -5.04
C VAL A 376 -12.81 -8.48 -5.02
N PRO A 377 -13.61 -8.33 -6.10
CA PRO A 377 -14.97 -8.84 -6.17
C PRO A 377 -15.07 -10.33 -5.80
N PHE A 378 -14.14 -11.16 -6.27
CA PHE A 378 -14.11 -12.60 -5.96
C PHE A 378 -13.73 -12.85 -4.49
N VAL A 379 -12.86 -12.00 -3.92
CA VAL A 379 -12.53 -12.05 -2.49
C VAL A 379 -13.76 -11.69 -1.64
N VAL A 380 -14.56 -10.72 -2.08
CA VAL A 380 -15.84 -10.36 -1.44
C VAL A 380 -16.82 -11.54 -1.50
N VAL A 381 -16.99 -12.18 -2.68
CA VAL A 381 -17.82 -13.40 -2.82
C VAL A 381 -17.33 -14.49 -1.87
N ALA A 382 -16.03 -14.75 -1.82
CA ALA A 382 -15.46 -15.76 -0.91
C ALA A 382 -15.75 -15.43 0.56
N ALA A 383 -15.69 -14.16 0.98
CA ALA A 383 -16.03 -13.73 2.33
C ALA A 383 -17.50 -14.04 2.67
N PHE A 384 -18.45 -13.71 1.77
CA PHE A 384 -19.87 -14.02 1.96
C PHE A 384 -20.13 -15.53 2.02
N ILE A 385 -19.50 -16.32 1.14
CA ILE A 385 -19.63 -17.79 1.14
C ILE A 385 -19.07 -18.37 2.44
N ILE A 386 -17.85 -17.99 2.83
CA ILE A 386 -17.21 -18.47 4.07
C ILE A 386 -18.09 -18.09 5.28
N TYR A 387 -18.57 -16.85 5.35
CA TYR A 387 -19.45 -16.41 6.44
C TYR A 387 -20.75 -17.22 6.46
N TRP A 388 -21.40 -17.45 5.31
CA TRP A 388 -22.64 -18.21 5.22
C TRP A 388 -22.51 -19.67 5.70
N LEU A 389 -21.37 -20.30 5.40
CA LEU A 389 -21.08 -21.68 5.79
C LEU A 389 -20.83 -21.85 7.32
N HIS A 390 -20.56 -20.77 8.04
CA HIS A 390 -20.22 -20.83 9.47
C HIS A 390 -21.41 -20.51 10.38
N SER A 391 -21.30 -20.95 11.64
CA SER A 391 -22.36 -20.77 12.66
C SER A 391 -22.65 -19.31 12.98
N GLN A 392 -21.67 -18.40 12.82
CA GLN A 392 -21.82 -16.98 13.09
C GLN A 392 -22.82 -16.29 12.15
N SER A 393 -23.14 -16.89 11.00
CA SER A 393 -24.17 -16.38 10.07
C SER A 393 -25.60 -16.74 10.50
N LYS A 394 -25.79 -17.61 11.51
CA LYS A 394 -27.13 -17.99 12.00
C LYS A 394 -27.90 -16.71 12.39
N GLY A 395 -29.15 -16.63 11.98
CA GLY A 395 -30.00 -15.45 12.19
C GLY A 395 -29.84 -14.33 11.14
N ALA A 396 -28.74 -14.30 10.33
CA ALA A 396 -28.53 -13.32 9.25
C ALA A 396 -28.55 -13.92 7.85
N ARG A 397 -28.70 -15.23 7.69
CA ARG A 397 -28.61 -15.93 6.39
C ARG A 397 -29.59 -15.43 5.33
N ARG A 398 -30.78 -14.97 5.76
CA ARG A 398 -31.79 -14.41 4.86
C ARG A 398 -31.43 -13.03 4.34
N GLU A 399 -30.61 -12.28 5.10
CA GLU A 399 -30.19 -10.91 4.78
C GLU A 399 -28.90 -10.89 3.95
N LEU A 400 -28.08 -11.97 4.00
CA LEU A 400 -26.81 -12.05 3.28
C LEU A 400 -26.90 -11.79 1.78
N PRO A 401 -27.83 -12.37 1.03
CA PRO A 401 -27.98 -12.09 -0.39
C PRO A 401 -28.26 -10.59 -0.66
N LEU A 402 -29.06 -9.96 0.20
CA LEU A 402 -29.38 -8.54 0.08
C LEU A 402 -28.13 -7.69 0.31
N TRP A 403 -27.35 -7.96 1.37
CA TRP A 403 -26.11 -7.24 1.63
C TRP A 403 -25.08 -7.42 0.52
N PHE A 404 -24.98 -8.64 -0.01
CA PHE A 404 -24.13 -8.92 -1.16
C PHE A 404 -24.56 -8.11 -2.40
N VAL A 405 -25.87 -8.09 -2.71
CA VAL A 405 -26.43 -7.30 -3.83
C VAL A 405 -26.16 -5.80 -3.63
N MET A 406 -26.26 -5.29 -2.39
CA MET A 406 -25.92 -3.89 -2.09
C MET A 406 -24.45 -3.57 -2.39
N VAL A 407 -23.51 -4.43 -1.97
CA VAL A 407 -22.08 -4.27 -2.30
C VAL A 407 -21.89 -4.27 -3.83
N ALA A 408 -22.49 -5.25 -4.50
CA ALA A 408 -22.38 -5.40 -5.96
C ALA A 408 -22.95 -4.21 -6.72
N LEU A 409 -24.17 -3.75 -6.36
CA LEU A 409 -24.83 -2.63 -7.04
C LEU A 409 -24.10 -1.30 -6.81
N VAL A 410 -23.68 -1.00 -5.56
CA VAL A 410 -22.88 0.21 -5.31
C VAL A 410 -21.59 0.18 -6.12
N SER A 411 -20.89 -0.97 -6.11
CA SER A 411 -19.66 -1.13 -6.91
C SER A 411 -19.95 -0.95 -8.41
N LEU A 412 -21.05 -1.48 -8.91
CA LEU A 412 -21.47 -1.34 -10.31
C LEU A 412 -21.79 0.12 -10.68
N PHE A 413 -22.52 0.86 -9.82
CA PHE A 413 -22.83 2.28 -10.05
C PHE A 413 -21.54 3.11 -10.13
N VAL A 414 -20.55 2.81 -9.27
CA VAL A 414 -19.25 3.48 -9.33
C VAL A 414 -18.49 3.06 -10.60
N PHE A 415 -18.60 1.83 -11.02
CA PHE A 415 -17.89 1.28 -12.18
C PHE A 415 -18.50 1.69 -13.55
N LEU A 416 -19.68 2.35 -13.59
CA LEU A 416 -20.42 2.68 -14.81
C LEU A 416 -19.57 3.28 -15.96
N PRO A 417 -18.65 4.25 -15.73
CA PRO A 417 -17.82 4.79 -16.80
C PRO A 417 -16.93 3.73 -17.45
N LEU A 418 -16.27 2.91 -16.66
CA LEU A 418 -15.44 1.81 -17.16
C LEU A 418 -16.27 0.64 -17.72
N LEU A 419 -17.47 0.41 -17.19
CA LEU A 419 -18.41 -0.56 -17.75
C LEU A 419 -18.82 -0.15 -19.16
N ARG A 420 -19.13 1.14 -19.39
CA ARG A 420 -19.46 1.65 -20.71
C ARG A 420 -18.28 1.48 -21.67
N TYR A 421 -17.09 1.91 -21.26
CA TYR A 421 -15.88 1.71 -22.05
C TYR A 421 -15.64 0.23 -22.40
N TRP A 422 -15.86 -0.69 -21.43
CA TRP A 422 -15.73 -2.13 -21.67
C TRP A 422 -16.71 -2.65 -22.69
N VAL A 423 -17.97 -2.19 -22.65
CA VAL A 423 -19.01 -2.60 -23.62
C VAL A 423 -18.63 -2.13 -25.02
N ASP A 424 -18.14 -0.92 -25.17
CA ASP A 424 -17.76 -0.33 -26.45
C ASP A 424 -16.42 -0.86 -26.99
N ASN A 425 -15.47 -1.20 -26.11
CA ASN A 425 -14.10 -1.60 -26.45
C ASN A 425 -13.66 -2.84 -25.66
N PRO A 426 -14.31 -4.01 -25.81
CA PRO A 426 -14.07 -5.18 -24.99
C PRO A 426 -12.65 -5.75 -25.15
N GLU A 427 -12.10 -5.69 -26.35
CA GLU A 427 -10.74 -6.18 -26.64
C GLU A 427 -9.68 -5.35 -25.93
N THR A 428 -9.73 -4.03 -26.06
CA THR A 428 -8.77 -3.12 -25.45
C THR A 428 -8.84 -3.17 -23.94
N PHE A 429 -10.05 -3.17 -23.37
CA PHE A 429 -10.25 -3.25 -21.91
C PHE A 429 -9.79 -4.59 -21.34
N GLY A 430 -10.05 -5.68 -22.05
CA GLY A 430 -9.70 -7.04 -21.65
C GLY A 430 -8.25 -7.43 -21.92
N PHE A 431 -7.59 -6.78 -22.88
CA PHE A 431 -6.29 -7.20 -23.42
C PHE A 431 -5.26 -7.54 -22.35
N ARG A 432 -5.06 -6.66 -21.38
CA ARG A 432 -4.05 -6.85 -20.32
C ARG A 432 -4.31 -8.05 -19.40
N ALA A 433 -5.57 -8.44 -19.23
CA ALA A 433 -5.91 -9.63 -18.46
C ALA A 433 -5.78 -10.90 -19.30
N PHE A 434 -6.24 -10.84 -20.56
CA PHE A 434 -6.20 -11.99 -21.46
C PHE A 434 -4.79 -12.31 -21.93
N SER A 435 -3.96 -11.31 -22.21
CA SER A 435 -2.57 -11.54 -22.65
C SER A 435 -1.73 -12.26 -21.57
N ARG A 436 -2.04 -12.06 -20.28
CA ARG A 436 -1.40 -12.76 -19.17
C ARG A 436 -1.85 -14.22 -19.00
N LEU A 437 -3.05 -14.53 -19.47
CA LEU A 437 -3.67 -15.86 -19.35
C LEU A 437 -3.54 -16.72 -20.59
N SER A 438 -3.19 -16.13 -21.74
CA SER A 438 -3.24 -16.78 -23.06
C SER A 438 -1.94 -16.60 -23.84
N ASN A 439 -1.85 -17.25 -25.01
CA ASN A 439 -0.71 -17.22 -25.93
C ASN A 439 -0.59 -15.93 -26.76
N VAL A 440 -1.25 -14.83 -26.39
CA VAL A 440 -1.31 -13.61 -27.21
C VAL A 440 0.04 -12.91 -27.31
N GLU A 441 0.72 -12.71 -26.18
CA GLU A 441 2.03 -12.03 -26.14
C GLU A 441 3.20 -13.04 -26.12
N THR A 442 3.06 -14.12 -25.37
CA THR A 442 4.14 -15.12 -25.19
C THR A 442 3.55 -16.54 -25.27
N PRO A 443 4.16 -17.45 -26.05
CA PRO A 443 3.70 -18.83 -26.14
C PRO A 443 3.77 -19.55 -24.79
N ILE A 444 2.70 -20.22 -24.40
CA ILE A 444 2.64 -21.07 -23.22
C ILE A 444 3.23 -22.44 -23.60
N THR A 445 4.41 -22.75 -23.09
CA THR A 445 5.18 -23.98 -23.47
C THR A 445 4.92 -25.17 -22.54
N GLN A 446 4.25 -24.96 -21.39
CA GLN A 446 3.96 -26.00 -20.41
C GLN A 446 2.46 -26.11 -20.12
N PRO A 447 1.96 -27.22 -19.56
CA PRO A 447 0.57 -27.33 -19.14
C PRO A 447 0.17 -26.21 -18.18
N VAL A 448 -0.93 -25.52 -18.47
CA VAL A 448 -1.44 -24.36 -17.69
C VAL A 448 -1.55 -24.66 -16.22
N LEU A 449 -2.06 -25.86 -15.84
CA LEU A 449 -2.20 -26.27 -14.44
C LEU A 449 -0.85 -26.41 -13.73
N SER A 450 0.19 -26.88 -14.45
CA SER A 450 1.56 -26.99 -13.92
C SER A 450 2.14 -25.60 -13.63
N ILE A 451 1.99 -24.66 -14.57
CA ILE A 451 2.44 -23.27 -14.40
C ILE A 451 1.69 -22.63 -13.24
N PHE A 452 0.36 -22.78 -13.21
CA PHE A 452 -0.47 -22.18 -12.15
C PHE A 452 -0.09 -22.71 -10.76
N SER A 453 0.04 -24.03 -10.59
CA SER A 453 0.43 -24.63 -9.31
C SER A 453 1.84 -24.21 -8.88
N SER A 454 2.79 -24.11 -9.81
CA SER A 454 4.12 -23.56 -9.57
C SER A 454 4.05 -22.10 -9.13
N ASN A 455 3.24 -21.27 -9.82
CA ASN A 455 3.06 -19.88 -9.50
C ASN A 455 2.43 -19.68 -8.10
N VAL A 456 1.42 -20.48 -7.75
CA VAL A 456 0.82 -20.47 -6.41
C VAL A 456 1.87 -20.85 -5.35
N TRP A 457 2.67 -21.86 -5.60
CA TRP A 457 3.73 -22.29 -4.68
C TRP A 457 4.80 -21.20 -4.49
N LYS A 458 5.26 -20.59 -5.58
CA LYS A 458 6.18 -19.44 -5.54
C LYS A 458 5.55 -18.27 -4.76
N GLY A 459 4.27 -17.94 -5.03
CA GLY A 459 3.52 -16.91 -4.32
C GLY A 459 3.40 -17.16 -2.82
N LEU A 460 3.19 -18.41 -2.38
CA LEU A 460 3.17 -18.75 -0.96
C LEU A 460 4.55 -18.65 -0.31
N LYS A 461 5.63 -18.95 -1.04
CA LYS A 461 7.00 -18.84 -0.55
C LYS A 461 7.52 -17.41 -0.47
N MET A 462 6.94 -16.45 -1.23
CA MET A 462 7.50 -15.11 -1.36
C MET A 462 7.68 -14.38 -0.04
N TYR A 463 6.82 -14.62 0.95
CA TYR A 463 6.89 -13.92 2.25
C TYR A 463 8.17 -14.20 3.01
N ASN A 464 8.65 -15.44 2.95
CA ASN A 464 9.71 -15.96 3.80
C ASN A 464 10.98 -16.39 3.05
N PHE A 465 10.92 -16.55 1.70
CA PHE A 465 12.01 -17.13 0.96
C PHE A 465 12.46 -16.29 -0.23
N ASP A 466 11.58 -16.05 -1.23
CA ASP A 466 11.99 -15.51 -2.53
C ASP A 466 10.84 -14.71 -3.15
N ASP A 467 11.02 -13.42 -3.35
CA ASP A 467 10.04 -12.49 -3.92
C ASP A 467 10.15 -12.35 -5.46
N GLY A 468 11.00 -13.14 -6.10
CA GLY A 468 11.14 -13.23 -7.55
C GLY A 468 12.27 -12.37 -8.13
N GLU A 469 12.22 -12.18 -9.45
CA GLU A 469 13.32 -11.62 -10.24
C GLU A 469 13.12 -10.15 -10.64
N ILE A 470 11.96 -9.55 -10.32
CA ILE A 470 11.58 -8.23 -10.87
C ILE A 470 12.24 -7.10 -10.09
N TRP A 471 13.44 -6.68 -10.52
CA TRP A 471 14.22 -5.61 -9.87
C TRP A 471 13.52 -4.25 -9.80
N VAL A 472 12.62 -3.93 -10.73
CA VAL A 472 11.90 -2.64 -10.74
C VAL A 472 11.06 -2.43 -9.47
N ASN A 473 10.48 -3.49 -8.92
CA ASN A 473 9.58 -3.40 -7.77
C ASN A 473 9.95 -4.30 -6.60
N SER A 474 11.13 -4.92 -6.63
CA SER A 474 11.69 -5.73 -5.56
C SER A 474 13.21 -5.66 -5.51
N ILE A 475 13.80 -6.18 -4.46
CA ILE A 475 15.20 -6.59 -4.40
C ILE A 475 15.18 -8.08 -4.77
N PRO A 476 15.68 -8.49 -5.96
CA PRO A 476 15.52 -9.86 -6.45
C PRO A 476 16.02 -10.93 -5.48
N HIS A 477 15.31 -12.08 -5.47
CA HIS A 477 15.71 -13.29 -4.77
C HIS A 477 15.86 -13.16 -3.24
N ARG A 478 15.09 -12.26 -2.62
CA ARG A 478 15.00 -12.18 -1.17
C ARG A 478 13.55 -12.38 -0.67
N PRO A 479 13.33 -12.61 0.65
CA PRO A 479 11.97 -12.57 1.22
C PRO A 479 11.28 -11.22 1.05
N ALA A 480 9.99 -11.21 0.71
CA ALA A 480 9.19 -9.99 0.62
C ALA A 480 9.00 -9.27 1.97
N LEU A 481 9.14 -10.00 3.09
CA LEU A 481 9.07 -9.46 4.43
C LEU A 481 10.48 -9.39 5.06
N ASP A 482 10.65 -8.47 6.02
CA ASP A 482 11.83 -8.46 6.89
C ASP A 482 11.83 -9.66 7.84
N VAL A 483 12.99 -9.95 8.46
CA VAL A 483 13.17 -11.13 9.30
C VAL A 483 12.13 -11.23 10.41
N VAL A 484 11.82 -10.12 11.07
CA VAL A 484 10.85 -10.11 12.19
C VAL A 484 9.43 -10.32 11.68
N SER A 485 9.04 -9.56 10.66
CA SER A 485 7.70 -9.68 10.06
C SER A 485 7.45 -11.06 9.47
N ALA A 486 8.46 -11.67 8.82
CA ALA A 486 8.36 -12.99 8.22
C ALA A 486 8.24 -14.11 9.26
N ALA A 487 9.05 -14.06 10.34
CA ALA A 487 8.94 -15.01 11.45
C ALA A 487 7.57 -14.91 12.14
N LEU A 488 7.13 -13.68 12.45
CA LEU A 488 5.82 -13.44 13.05
C LEU A 488 4.65 -13.84 12.14
N PHE A 489 4.79 -13.66 10.83
CA PHE A 489 3.79 -14.08 9.85
C PHE A 489 3.55 -15.60 9.92
N LEU A 490 4.60 -16.43 9.83
CA LEU A 490 4.45 -17.89 9.90
C LEU A 490 3.89 -18.34 11.25
N ILE A 491 4.36 -17.77 12.36
CA ILE A 491 3.80 -18.03 13.69
C ILE A 491 2.32 -17.65 13.71
N GLY A 492 1.96 -16.51 13.14
CA GLY A 492 0.58 -16.03 13.06
C GLY A 492 -0.32 -16.95 12.23
N VAL A 493 0.18 -17.47 11.11
CA VAL A 493 -0.52 -18.50 10.30
C VAL A 493 -0.85 -19.71 11.14
N VAL A 494 0.12 -20.25 11.90
CA VAL A 494 -0.10 -21.43 12.76
C VAL A 494 -1.09 -21.12 13.87
N LEU A 495 -0.95 -20.00 14.57
CA LEU A 495 -1.84 -19.60 15.66
C LEU A 495 -3.29 -19.42 15.19
N VAL A 496 -3.50 -18.76 14.05
CA VAL A 496 -4.84 -18.55 13.48
C VAL A 496 -5.42 -19.86 12.95
N LEU A 497 -4.62 -20.72 12.33
CA LEU A 497 -5.05 -22.03 11.89
C LEU A 497 -5.50 -22.90 13.09
N VAL A 498 -4.73 -22.93 14.17
CA VAL A 498 -5.10 -23.65 15.40
C VAL A 498 -6.36 -23.08 16.01
N ARG A 499 -6.50 -21.74 16.07
CA ARG A 499 -7.73 -21.08 16.56
C ARG A 499 -8.93 -21.45 15.69
N TYR A 500 -8.76 -21.46 14.35
CA TYR A 500 -9.82 -21.90 13.45
C TYR A 500 -10.24 -23.36 13.69
N ILE A 501 -9.28 -24.27 13.81
CA ILE A 501 -9.56 -25.69 14.06
C ILE A 501 -10.36 -25.88 15.36
N ARG A 502 -10.03 -25.12 16.42
CA ARG A 502 -10.69 -25.19 17.73
C ARG A 502 -12.07 -24.53 17.75
N ASN A 503 -12.18 -23.33 17.17
CA ASN A 503 -13.34 -22.45 17.35
C ASN A 503 -14.24 -22.37 16.12
N ARG A 504 -13.76 -22.81 14.94
CA ARG A 504 -14.49 -22.74 13.66
C ARG A 504 -15.09 -21.35 13.40
N HIS A 505 -14.29 -20.28 13.61
CA HIS A 505 -14.75 -18.93 13.37
C HIS A 505 -14.44 -18.52 11.91
N TRP A 506 -15.46 -18.03 11.20
CA TRP A 506 -15.39 -17.69 9.77
C TRP A 506 -14.23 -16.75 9.41
N LEU A 507 -13.95 -15.77 10.28
CA LEU A 507 -12.94 -14.74 10.03
C LEU A 507 -11.51 -15.32 10.01
N ASP A 508 -11.25 -16.36 10.81
CA ASP A 508 -9.95 -17.04 10.81
C ASP A 508 -9.70 -17.73 9.47
N LEU A 509 -10.70 -18.46 8.97
CA LEU A 509 -10.62 -19.08 7.65
C LEU A 509 -10.49 -18.05 6.55
N PHE A 510 -11.29 -16.98 6.63
CA PHE A 510 -11.23 -15.89 5.64
C PHE A 510 -9.87 -15.22 5.60
N LEU A 511 -9.23 -14.93 6.74
CA LEU A 511 -7.89 -14.34 6.80
C LEU A 511 -6.85 -15.24 6.11
N LEU A 512 -6.90 -16.55 6.36
CA LEU A 512 -5.98 -17.51 5.73
C LEU A 512 -6.21 -17.62 4.22
N VAL A 513 -7.47 -17.74 3.79
CA VAL A 513 -7.86 -17.93 2.39
C VAL A 513 -7.67 -16.63 1.57
N SER A 514 -7.85 -15.46 2.21
CA SER A 514 -7.68 -14.16 1.53
C SER A 514 -6.26 -13.92 1.04
N ILE A 515 -5.23 -14.53 1.66
CA ILE A 515 -3.83 -14.39 1.21
C ILE A 515 -3.65 -14.92 -0.23
N PRO A 516 -3.87 -16.20 -0.53
CA PRO A 516 -3.73 -16.69 -1.90
C PRO A 516 -4.73 -16.07 -2.87
N LEU A 517 -5.95 -15.71 -2.42
CA LEU A 517 -6.91 -15.03 -3.29
C LEU A 517 -6.44 -13.64 -3.72
N LEU A 518 -5.88 -12.84 -2.80
CA LEU A 518 -5.33 -11.52 -3.12
C LEU A 518 -4.01 -11.60 -3.90
N GLN A 519 -3.37 -12.77 -4.00
CA GLN A 519 -2.21 -13.03 -4.87
C GLN A 519 -2.59 -13.46 -6.28
N LEU A 520 -3.84 -13.80 -6.56
CA LEU A 520 -4.28 -14.26 -7.88
C LEU A 520 -3.81 -13.36 -9.04
N PRO A 521 -3.77 -12.01 -8.93
CA PRO A 521 -3.27 -11.19 -10.02
C PRO A 521 -1.80 -11.45 -10.39
N SER A 522 -1.00 -11.96 -9.45
CA SER A 522 0.36 -12.45 -9.72
C SER A 522 0.35 -13.89 -10.24
N THR A 523 -0.30 -14.80 -9.52
CA THR A 523 -0.24 -16.24 -9.81
C THR A 523 -0.96 -16.64 -11.10
N LEU A 524 -1.93 -15.85 -11.57
CA LEU A 524 -2.60 -16.00 -12.85
C LEU A 524 -1.79 -15.48 -14.06
N SER A 525 -0.56 -15.00 -13.86
CA SER A 525 0.34 -14.62 -14.96
C SER A 525 0.95 -15.87 -15.63
N ILE A 526 0.10 -16.61 -16.33
CA ILE A 526 0.45 -17.93 -16.92
C ILE A 526 1.43 -17.80 -18.09
N ALA A 527 1.22 -16.77 -18.94
CA ALA A 527 2.11 -16.51 -20.08
C ALA A 527 3.48 -15.96 -19.66
N PHE A 528 3.62 -15.45 -18.43
CA PHE A 528 4.87 -14.85 -17.92
C PHE A 528 5.25 -15.45 -16.55
N PRO A 529 5.58 -16.76 -16.48
CA PRO A 529 5.88 -17.41 -15.20
C PRO A 529 7.17 -16.92 -14.54
N GLY A 530 8.12 -16.34 -15.30
CA GLY A 530 9.33 -15.68 -14.78
C GLY A 530 9.05 -14.41 -14.01
N GLU A 531 7.92 -13.72 -14.30
CA GLU A 531 7.50 -12.53 -13.56
C GLU A 531 6.72 -12.87 -12.27
N ASN A 532 6.71 -14.11 -11.83
CA ASN A 532 5.99 -14.52 -10.63
C ASN A 532 6.97 -15.14 -9.60
N PRO A 533 6.86 -14.72 -8.32
CA PRO A 533 5.90 -13.76 -7.77
C PRO A 533 6.24 -12.31 -8.11
N ALA A 534 5.22 -11.42 -8.04
CA ALA A 534 5.39 -10.00 -8.33
C ALA A 534 4.78 -9.15 -7.20
N LEU A 535 5.61 -8.39 -6.48
CA LEU A 535 5.19 -7.59 -5.32
C LEU A 535 4.08 -6.58 -5.65
N ASN A 536 4.14 -5.95 -6.82
CA ASN A 536 3.13 -4.99 -7.27
C ASN A 536 1.76 -5.64 -7.50
N ARG A 537 1.72 -6.83 -8.14
CA ARG A 537 0.48 -7.55 -8.43
C ARG A 537 -0.08 -8.29 -7.22
N ALA A 538 0.79 -8.70 -6.29
CA ALA A 538 0.41 -9.30 -5.01
C ALA A 538 0.12 -8.27 -3.90
N GLY A 539 0.17 -6.95 -4.19
CA GLY A 539 0.10 -5.87 -3.20
C GLY A 539 -1.11 -5.90 -2.26
N GLY A 540 -2.24 -6.51 -2.65
CA GLY A 540 -3.37 -6.72 -1.74
C GLY A 540 -3.11 -7.76 -0.65
N ALA A 541 -2.25 -8.73 -0.89
CA ALA A 541 -2.04 -9.88 0.00
C ALA A 541 -1.20 -9.55 1.25
N TYR A 542 -0.40 -8.46 1.24
CA TYR A 542 0.25 -8.04 2.47
C TYR A 542 -0.75 -7.59 3.56
N ILE A 543 -1.95 -7.18 3.16
CA ILE A 543 -3.00 -6.73 4.09
C ILE A 543 -3.33 -7.84 5.13
N PRO A 544 -3.76 -9.05 4.76
CA PRO A 544 -3.95 -10.13 5.72
C PRO A 544 -2.63 -10.64 6.30
N ALA A 545 -1.54 -10.71 5.54
CA ALA A 545 -0.27 -11.28 5.98
C ALA A 545 0.32 -10.51 7.18
N VAL A 546 0.42 -9.20 7.10
CA VAL A 546 0.93 -8.36 8.22
C VAL A 546 0.02 -8.46 9.44
N ARG A 547 -1.30 -8.66 9.26
CA ARG A 547 -2.21 -8.85 10.40
C ARG A 547 -1.96 -10.13 11.16
N LEU A 548 -1.66 -11.22 10.46
CA LEU A 548 -1.29 -12.47 11.12
C LEU A 548 -0.04 -12.26 11.99
N GLY A 549 0.97 -11.56 11.48
CA GLY A 549 2.16 -11.19 12.25
C GLY A 549 1.85 -10.27 13.44
N ALA A 550 0.98 -9.28 13.25
CA ALA A 550 0.55 -8.38 14.33
C ALA A 550 -0.23 -9.12 15.43
N MET A 551 -1.07 -10.09 15.05
CA MET A 551 -1.80 -10.94 16.01
C MET A 551 -0.85 -11.86 16.76
N ALA A 552 0.17 -12.43 16.11
CA ALA A 552 1.20 -13.23 16.77
C ALA A 552 1.97 -12.40 17.80
N LEU A 553 2.37 -11.18 17.45
CA LEU A 553 3.06 -10.26 18.34
C LEU A 553 2.18 -9.88 19.54
N ASP A 554 0.92 -9.52 19.33
CA ASP A 554 -0.04 -9.23 20.43
C ASP A 554 -0.26 -10.43 21.33
N GLY A 555 -0.38 -11.63 20.76
CA GLY A 555 -0.49 -12.88 21.50
C GLY A 555 0.72 -13.17 22.38
N LEU A 556 1.92 -12.93 21.87
CA LEU A 556 3.16 -13.02 22.66
C LEU A 556 3.14 -12.06 23.83
N LEU A 557 2.76 -10.80 23.59
CA LEU A 557 2.70 -9.78 24.64
C LEU A 557 1.70 -10.14 25.74
N THR A 558 0.55 -10.69 25.40
CA THR A 558 -0.44 -11.11 26.38
C THR A 558 0.03 -12.28 27.22
N SER A 559 0.92 -13.12 26.69
CA SER A 559 1.47 -14.28 27.40
C SER A 559 2.38 -13.95 28.58
N PHE A 560 2.92 -12.74 28.63
CA PHE A 560 3.74 -12.29 29.77
C PHE A 560 2.95 -12.12 31.08
N GLY A 561 1.63 -12.04 31.01
CA GLY A 561 0.77 -11.89 32.18
C GLY A 561 0.83 -10.48 32.80
N ARG A 562 0.37 -10.35 34.08
CA ARG A 562 0.29 -9.08 34.80
C ARG A 562 1.43 -8.95 35.80
N GLY A 563 2.06 -7.77 35.90
CA GLY A 563 3.14 -7.47 36.84
C GLY A 563 4.10 -6.42 36.26
N LYS A 564 4.61 -5.49 37.10
CA LYS A 564 5.46 -4.38 36.64
C LYS A 564 6.71 -4.88 35.89
N MET A 565 7.44 -5.84 36.45
CA MET A 565 8.67 -6.37 35.84
C MET A 565 8.36 -7.13 34.54
N ARG A 566 7.28 -7.92 34.49
CA ARG A 566 6.85 -8.64 33.30
C ARG A 566 6.37 -7.70 32.20
N SER A 567 5.64 -6.64 32.57
CA SER A 567 5.25 -5.59 31.65
C SER A 567 6.46 -4.86 31.09
N ALA A 568 7.47 -4.56 31.91
CA ALA A 568 8.71 -3.96 31.44
C ALA A 568 9.45 -4.89 30.44
N LEU A 569 9.60 -6.18 30.78
CA LEU A 569 10.23 -7.16 29.88
C LEU A 569 9.46 -7.31 28.56
N MET A 570 8.14 -7.35 28.62
CA MET A 570 7.27 -7.36 27.45
C MET A 570 7.56 -6.18 26.51
N TRP A 571 7.64 -4.96 27.05
CA TRP A 571 7.93 -3.77 26.26
C TRP A 571 9.37 -3.74 25.73
N VAL A 572 10.33 -4.27 26.48
CA VAL A 572 11.71 -4.43 26.02
C VAL A 572 11.76 -5.39 24.82
N VAL A 573 11.15 -6.56 24.92
CA VAL A 573 11.12 -7.53 23.81
C VAL A 573 10.44 -6.91 22.59
N THR A 574 9.29 -6.23 22.75
CA THR A 574 8.61 -5.54 21.65
C THR A 574 9.49 -4.47 21.03
N GLY A 575 10.12 -3.64 21.87
CA GLY A 575 11.02 -2.58 21.42
C GLY A 575 12.22 -3.11 20.62
N LEU A 576 12.82 -4.21 21.06
CA LEU A 576 13.92 -4.87 20.33
C LEU A 576 13.46 -5.44 18.98
N LEU A 577 12.29 -6.11 18.93
CA LEU A 577 11.74 -6.61 17.68
C LEU A 577 11.42 -5.48 16.70
N LEU A 578 10.76 -4.44 17.17
CA LEU A 578 10.44 -3.28 16.31
C LEU A 578 11.71 -2.56 15.87
N TYR A 579 12.70 -2.39 16.74
CA TYR A 579 13.98 -1.78 16.38
C TYR A 579 14.70 -2.60 15.30
N ALA A 580 14.78 -3.92 15.46
CA ALA A 580 15.38 -4.81 14.46
C ALA A 580 14.66 -4.72 13.10
N SER A 581 13.33 -4.73 13.12
CA SER A 581 12.52 -4.57 11.91
C SER A 581 12.70 -3.19 11.26
N ILE A 582 12.68 -2.10 12.04
CA ILE A 582 12.92 -0.73 11.57
C ILE A 582 14.30 -0.62 10.92
N SER A 583 15.35 -1.08 11.60
CA SER A 583 16.74 -1.01 11.12
C SER A 583 16.92 -1.79 9.81
N GLN A 584 16.40 -3.03 9.73
CA GLN A 584 16.49 -3.84 8.52
C GLN A 584 15.72 -3.20 7.36
N ASN A 585 14.47 -2.79 7.59
CA ASN A 585 13.66 -2.16 6.54
C ASN A 585 14.23 -0.82 6.07
N TYR A 586 14.87 -0.05 6.98
CA TYR A 586 15.59 1.17 6.58
C TYR A 586 16.70 0.84 5.57
N THR A 587 17.56 -0.13 5.88
CA THR A 587 18.62 -0.57 4.95
C THR A 587 18.03 -1.10 3.64
N LEU A 588 16.98 -1.93 3.71
CA LEU A 588 16.35 -2.50 2.52
C LEU A 588 15.76 -1.44 1.60
N VAL A 589 15.04 -0.45 2.15
CA VAL A 589 14.34 0.56 1.35
C VAL A 589 15.29 1.63 0.82
N PHE A 590 16.20 2.14 1.67
CA PHE A 590 16.97 3.34 1.35
C PHE A 590 18.40 3.09 0.88
N ASP A 591 18.94 1.88 1.10
CA ASP A 591 20.28 1.53 0.65
C ASP A 591 20.25 0.39 -0.38
N THR A 592 19.74 -0.81 -0.01
CA THR A 592 19.82 -1.99 -0.89
C THR A 592 18.98 -1.79 -2.14
N PHE A 593 17.71 -1.42 -1.99
CA PHE A 593 16.83 -1.18 -3.16
C PHE A 593 17.34 -0.03 -4.03
N TYR A 594 17.90 1.03 -3.43
CA TYR A 594 18.54 2.12 -4.16
C TYR A 594 19.67 1.62 -5.05
N LYS A 595 20.58 0.79 -4.50
CA LYS A 595 21.75 0.26 -5.22
C LYS A 595 21.34 -0.69 -6.35
N GLU A 596 20.45 -1.64 -6.05
CA GLU A 596 19.94 -2.61 -7.04
C GLU A 596 19.21 -1.88 -8.18
N PHE A 597 18.34 -0.93 -7.84
CA PHE A 597 17.61 -0.16 -8.84
C PHE A 597 18.54 0.67 -9.71
N ARG A 598 19.57 1.29 -9.12
CA ARG A 598 20.55 2.08 -9.83
C ARG A 598 21.38 1.25 -10.84
N GLN A 599 21.65 0.00 -10.52
CA GLN A 599 22.37 -0.91 -11.43
C GLN A 599 21.47 -1.41 -12.57
N GLY A 600 20.19 -1.65 -12.31
CA GLY A 600 19.24 -2.15 -13.29
C GLY A 600 18.65 -1.09 -14.22
N ALA A 601 18.64 0.18 -13.82
CA ALA A 601 18.08 1.29 -14.57
C ALA A 601 19.19 2.09 -15.29
N TRP A 602 18.89 2.57 -16.48
CA TRP A 602 19.80 3.46 -17.22
C TRP A 602 19.84 4.85 -16.58
N ASN A 603 20.99 5.54 -16.69
CA ASN A 603 21.27 6.88 -16.18
C ASN A 603 20.60 8.00 -17.02
N THR A 604 19.29 7.93 -17.15
CA THR A 604 18.50 8.88 -17.95
C THR A 604 18.52 10.31 -17.38
N SER A 605 18.80 10.46 -16.08
CA SER A 605 18.99 11.76 -15.42
C SER A 605 20.24 12.49 -15.94
N ASP A 606 21.35 11.77 -16.17
CA ASP A 606 22.57 12.34 -16.75
C ASP A 606 22.32 12.83 -18.17
N MET A 607 21.61 12.02 -18.98
CA MET A 607 21.21 12.43 -20.33
C MET A 607 20.32 13.67 -20.30
N GLY A 608 19.33 13.71 -19.39
CA GLY A 608 18.48 14.88 -19.20
C GLY A 608 19.24 16.12 -18.75
N ALA A 609 20.31 15.96 -17.96
CA ALA A 609 21.19 17.05 -17.56
C ALA A 609 21.99 17.60 -18.74
N GLU A 610 22.51 16.74 -19.63
CA GLU A 610 23.21 17.19 -20.87
C GLU A 610 22.25 17.89 -21.83
N ILE A 611 20.97 17.47 -21.93
CA ILE A 611 19.94 18.19 -22.70
C ILE A 611 19.73 19.59 -22.13
N LYS A 612 19.57 19.74 -20.83
CA LYS A 612 19.40 21.04 -20.16
C LYS A 612 20.60 21.93 -20.34
N LYS A 613 21.82 21.41 -20.25
CA LYS A 613 23.05 22.14 -20.43
C LYS A 613 23.16 22.65 -21.87
N PHE A 614 22.75 21.85 -22.84
CA PHE A 614 22.72 22.25 -24.25
C PHE A 614 21.71 23.39 -24.48
N GLU A 615 20.48 23.25 -23.93
CA GLU A 615 19.46 24.29 -23.99
C GLU A 615 19.89 25.60 -23.32
N GLN A 616 20.54 25.53 -22.16
CA GLN A 616 21.07 26.71 -21.47
C GLN A 616 22.17 27.42 -22.26
N THR A 617 22.95 26.66 -23.05
CA THR A 617 24.05 27.18 -23.83
C THR A 617 23.59 27.83 -25.14
N TYR A 618 22.62 27.22 -25.81
CA TYR A 618 22.22 27.58 -27.18
C TYR A 618 20.78 28.15 -27.28
N GLY A 619 20.06 28.24 -26.16
CA GLY A 619 18.71 28.81 -26.06
C GLY A 619 17.59 27.78 -26.03
N PRO A 620 16.38 28.19 -25.63
CA PRO A 620 15.26 27.25 -25.31
C PRO A 620 14.83 26.34 -26.48
N GLN A 621 14.92 26.80 -27.71
CA GLN A 621 14.55 26.02 -28.91
C GLN A 621 15.64 25.04 -29.34
N SER A 622 16.84 25.11 -28.78
CA SER A 622 17.94 24.23 -29.16
C SER A 622 17.74 22.80 -28.69
N ALA A 623 16.91 22.57 -27.66
CA ALA A 623 16.53 21.23 -27.25
C ALA A 623 15.91 20.42 -28.40
N ASP A 624 15.28 21.06 -29.38
CA ASP A 624 14.76 20.43 -30.60
C ASP A 624 15.84 19.80 -31.48
N ASN A 625 17.06 20.23 -31.34
CA ASN A 625 18.24 19.73 -32.04
C ASN A 625 19.02 18.68 -31.21
N VAL A 626 18.42 18.11 -30.19
CA VAL A 626 19.02 17.03 -29.40
C VAL A 626 18.30 15.72 -29.69
N TRP A 627 19.07 14.68 -29.99
CA TRP A 627 18.55 13.35 -30.28
C TRP A 627 19.33 12.26 -29.55
N ILE A 628 18.61 11.16 -29.25
CA ILE A 628 19.18 9.92 -28.74
C ILE A 628 19.00 8.87 -29.84
N VAL A 629 20.08 8.26 -30.30
CA VAL A 629 19.99 7.22 -31.32
C VAL A 629 19.60 5.89 -30.65
N PRO A 630 18.42 5.32 -30.95
CA PRO A 630 17.98 4.08 -30.32
C PRO A 630 18.93 2.93 -30.58
N PHE A 631 19.21 2.13 -29.55
CA PHE A 631 20.02 0.93 -29.62
C PHE A 631 19.33 -0.22 -28.86
N PRO A 632 19.39 -1.48 -29.33
CA PRO A 632 18.75 -2.60 -28.67
C PRO A 632 19.14 -2.71 -27.19
N TYR A 633 18.12 -2.92 -26.32
CA TYR A 633 18.29 -3.07 -24.87
C TYR A 633 19.00 -1.90 -24.17
N TRP A 634 18.91 -0.70 -24.72
CA TRP A 634 19.43 0.53 -24.14
C TRP A 634 18.30 1.37 -23.54
N VAL A 635 18.48 2.68 -23.49
CA VAL A 635 17.57 3.65 -22.84
C VAL A 635 16.25 3.80 -23.61
N ASP A 636 15.16 3.99 -22.88
CA ASP A 636 13.92 4.54 -23.46
C ASP A 636 14.12 6.05 -23.69
N THR A 637 14.10 6.47 -24.94
CA THR A 637 14.45 7.81 -25.38
C THR A 637 13.52 8.94 -24.90
N ARG A 638 12.35 8.57 -24.34
CA ARG A 638 11.39 9.50 -23.74
C ARG A 638 11.77 9.91 -22.31
N LEU A 639 12.51 9.06 -21.58
CA LEU A 639 12.85 9.30 -20.18
C LEU A 639 13.74 10.53 -19.98
N PRO A 640 14.82 10.75 -20.75
CA PRO A 640 15.65 11.95 -20.65
C PRO A 640 14.90 13.25 -20.93
N ALA A 641 13.92 13.23 -21.83
CA ALA A 641 13.09 14.41 -22.14
C ALA A 641 12.29 14.88 -20.92
N VAL A 642 11.72 13.97 -20.13
CA VAL A 642 11.02 14.32 -18.88
C VAL A 642 11.99 14.96 -17.87
N TRP A 643 13.22 14.44 -17.75
CA TRP A 643 14.25 15.04 -16.91
C TRP A 643 14.65 16.44 -17.39
N ALA A 644 14.67 16.62 -18.70
CA ALA A 644 14.95 17.93 -19.32
C ALA A 644 13.80 18.95 -19.12
N GLY A 645 12.61 18.52 -18.74
CA GLY A 645 11.42 19.37 -18.59
C GLY A 645 10.58 19.46 -19.87
N ILE A 646 10.77 18.54 -20.81
CA ILE A 646 10.07 18.43 -22.10
C ILE A 646 9.27 17.11 -22.12
N PRO A 647 8.23 16.96 -21.29
CA PRO A 647 7.61 15.66 -20.98
C PRO A 647 6.85 15.03 -22.16
N ASN A 648 6.54 15.79 -23.19
CA ASN A 648 5.76 15.37 -24.36
C ASN A 648 6.60 15.03 -25.59
N ARG A 649 7.94 14.98 -25.44
CA ARG A 649 8.85 14.70 -26.55
C ARG A 649 9.49 13.31 -26.43
N ASP A 650 9.57 12.60 -27.57
CA ASP A 650 10.46 11.46 -27.76
C ASP A 650 11.75 11.98 -28.42
N MET A 651 12.89 11.71 -27.80
CA MET A 651 14.19 12.16 -28.30
C MET A 651 14.79 11.20 -29.35
N ALA A 652 14.05 10.17 -29.76
CA ALA A 652 14.53 9.18 -30.72
C ALA A 652 14.80 9.79 -32.09
N LEU A 653 15.96 9.46 -32.67
CA LEU A 653 16.25 9.61 -34.08
C LEU A 653 17.00 8.34 -34.53
N TRP A 654 16.34 7.52 -35.33
CA TRP A 654 16.90 6.25 -35.75
C TRP A 654 18.10 6.46 -36.68
N ARG A 655 19.03 5.50 -36.72
CA ARG A 655 20.24 5.58 -37.51
C ARG A 655 19.96 5.90 -38.98
N GLU A 656 18.93 5.32 -39.56
CA GLU A 656 18.49 5.52 -40.94
C GLU A 656 17.94 6.92 -41.17
N GLN A 657 17.47 7.58 -40.13
CA GLN A 657 16.92 8.94 -40.15
C GLN A 657 17.96 10.04 -39.88
N LEU A 658 19.20 9.67 -39.50
CA LEU A 658 20.25 10.66 -39.23
C LEU A 658 20.44 11.71 -40.36
N PRO A 659 20.32 11.37 -41.66
CA PRO A 659 20.39 12.38 -42.73
C PRO A 659 19.32 13.47 -42.66
N GLU A 660 18.15 13.20 -42.06
CA GLU A 660 17.07 14.18 -41.84
C GLU A 660 17.54 15.36 -40.98
N SER A 661 18.48 15.10 -40.06
CA SER A 661 19.05 16.12 -39.18
C SER A 661 19.87 17.21 -39.95
N LEU A 662 20.28 16.96 -41.20
CA LEU A 662 20.95 17.96 -42.05
C LEU A 662 20.03 19.13 -42.42
N ALA A 663 18.73 18.90 -42.52
CA ALA A 663 17.72 19.93 -42.80
C ALA A 663 17.46 20.87 -41.62
N VAL A 664 17.92 20.51 -40.42
CA VAL A 664 17.69 21.27 -39.19
C VAL A 664 18.86 22.27 -39.02
N SER A 665 18.57 23.56 -38.86
CA SER A 665 19.56 24.62 -38.63
C SER A 665 20.04 24.70 -37.19
N GLY A 666 21.23 25.25 -36.97
CA GLY A 666 21.80 25.46 -35.65
C GLY A 666 22.62 24.28 -35.09
N PRO A 667 23.17 24.45 -33.88
CA PRO A 667 23.99 23.44 -33.25
C PRO A 667 23.16 22.16 -32.93
N LYS A 668 23.80 21.00 -32.94
CA LYS A 668 23.13 19.71 -32.75
C LYS A 668 23.88 18.86 -31.73
N LEU A 669 23.15 18.04 -31.00
CA LEU A 669 23.70 17.10 -30.05
C LEU A 669 23.07 15.70 -30.25
N PHE A 670 23.91 14.70 -30.48
CA PHE A 670 23.47 13.29 -30.56
C PHE A 670 24.07 12.53 -29.41
N MET A 671 23.24 11.71 -28.78
CA MET A 671 23.63 10.75 -27.71
C MET A 671 23.64 9.36 -28.31
N VAL A 672 24.76 8.65 -28.17
CA VAL A 672 25.00 7.34 -28.77
C VAL A 672 25.51 6.38 -27.71
N LYS A 673 25.08 5.15 -27.74
CA LYS A 673 25.49 4.15 -26.75
C LYS A 673 26.99 3.92 -26.75
N ALA A 674 27.60 3.97 -25.57
CA ALA A 674 28.97 3.57 -25.32
C ALA A 674 29.05 2.43 -24.30
N ASN A 675 30.05 1.61 -24.40
CA ASN A 675 30.49 0.69 -23.37
C ASN A 675 32.01 0.58 -23.44
N ILE A 676 32.70 1.21 -22.49
CA ILE A 676 34.18 1.24 -22.50
C ILE A 676 34.77 -0.11 -22.10
N GLU A 677 34.08 -0.85 -21.22
CA GLU A 677 34.58 -2.13 -20.73
C GLU A 677 34.40 -3.26 -21.74
N ASP A 678 33.33 -3.17 -22.55
CA ASP A 678 33.08 -4.09 -23.66
C ASP A 678 32.84 -3.29 -24.95
N PRO A 679 33.88 -3.01 -25.73
CA PRO A 679 33.75 -2.24 -26.97
C PRO A 679 32.78 -2.86 -28.00
N SER A 680 32.45 -4.15 -27.90
CA SER A 680 31.42 -4.77 -28.75
C SER A 680 30.02 -4.24 -28.48
N GLY A 681 29.80 -3.64 -27.30
CA GLY A 681 28.56 -2.96 -26.91
C GLY A 681 28.46 -1.51 -27.35
N ASN A 682 29.47 -0.95 -28.05
CA ASN A 682 29.41 0.39 -28.61
C ASN A 682 28.60 0.42 -29.91
N ASP A 683 27.87 1.51 -30.13
CA ASP A 683 27.21 1.76 -31.42
C ASP A 683 28.17 2.47 -32.39
N GLN A 684 29.24 1.77 -32.79
CA GLN A 684 30.25 2.29 -33.66
C GLN A 684 29.71 2.63 -35.06
N GLU A 685 28.72 1.92 -35.54
CA GLU A 685 28.09 2.18 -36.84
C GLU A 685 27.43 3.57 -36.88
N THR A 686 26.67 3.90 -35.81
CA THR A 686 26.08 5.24 -35.68
C THR A 686 27.15 6.34 -35.63
N LEU A 687 28.24 6.13 -34.90
CA LEU A 687 29.33 7.09 -34.84
C LEU A 687 29.97 7.31 -36.23
N ASN A 688 30.19 6.25 -37.00
CA ASN A 688 30.73 6.35 -38.36
C ASN A 688 29.79 7.14 -39.29
N VAL A 689 28.49 6.91 -39.20
CA VAL A 689 27.49 7.66 -39.98
C VAL A 689 27.49 9.14 -39.56
N LEU A 690 27.52 9.45 -38.28
CA LEU A 690 27.56 10.82 -37.78
C LEU A 690 28.85 11.57 -38.22
N GLN A 691 30.00 10.91 -38.18
CA GLN A 691 31.27 11.48 -38.67
C GLN A 691 31.27 11.74 -40.17
N ALA A 692 30.61 10.84 -40.93
CA ALA A 692 30.47 11.05 -42.38
C ALA A 692 29.53 12.23 -42.72
N LEU A 693 28.42 12.35 -41.98
CA LEU A 693 27.46 13.45 -42.15
C LEU A 693 28.00 14.80 -41.64
N TYR A 694 28.77 14.76 -40.55
CA TYR A 694 29.30 15.96 -39.87
C TYR A 694 30.81 15.82 -39.61
N PRO A 695 31.67 16.05 -40.60
CA PRO A 695 33.14 15.91 -40.43
C PRO A 695 33.74 16.83 -39.36
N ASN A 696 33.09 17.96 -39.06
CA ASN A 696 33.49 18.90 -38.00
C ASN A 696 32.87 18.60 -36.64
N GLY A 697 32.13 17.50 -36.52
CA GLY A 697 31.51 17.05 -35.27
C GLY A 697 32.55 16.68 -34.21
N GLN A 698 32.25 17.02 -32.96
CA GLN A 698 33.14 16.76 -31.82
C GLN A 698 32.55 15.61 -31.00
N LEU A 699 33.35 14.57 -30.78
CA LEU A 699 32.99 13.40 -29.99
C LEU A 699 33.54 13.54 -28.57
N THR A 700 32.67 13.47 -27.57
CA THR A 700 33.04 13.47 -26.15
C THR A 700 32.37 12.31 -25.44
N LEU A 701 33.11 11.63 -24.57
CA LEU A 701 32.55 10.55 -23.75
C LEU A 701 31.99 11.12 -22.45
N HIS A 702 30.71 10.88 -22.19
CA HIS A 702 30.14 11.06 -20.86
C HIS A 702 30.39 9.75 -20.05
N ARG A 703 31.18 9.88 -18.98
CA ARG A 703 31.43 8.75 -18.07
C ARG A 703 30.39 8.72 -16.97
N SER A 704 29.72 7.58 -16.84
CA SER A 704 28.80 7.30 -15.75
C SER A 704 29.55 6.78 -14.52
N ASP A 705 29.01 7.07 -13.35
CA ASP A 705 29.45 6.43 -12.09
C ASP A 705 29.09 4.94 -12.03
N ILE A 706 28.27 4.47 -12.97
CA ILE A 706 27.81 3.07 -13.07
C ILE A 706 28.51 2.41 -14.26
N ILE A 707 29.17 1.29 -13.99
CA ILE A 707 29.87 0.49 -14.98
C ILE A 707 28.91 0.09 -16.12
N GLY A 708 29.32 0.34 -17.37
CA GLY A 708 28.54 0.00 -18.57
C GLY A 708 27.43 0.98 -18.94
N HIS A 709 27.26 2.10 -18.19
CA HIS A 709 26.26 3.12 -18.47
C HIS A 709 26.83 4.37 -19.14
N ASP A 710 28.02 4.32 -19.68
CA ASP A 710 28.62 5.40 -20.44
C ASP A 710 27.85 5.66 -21.74
N PHE A 711 27.94 6.90 -22.26
CA PHE A 711 27.40 7.25 -23.57
C PHE A 711 28.24 8.30 -24.26
N TRP A 712 28.25 8.30 -25.60
CA TRP A 712 28.90 9.30 -26.41
C TRP A 712 28.01 10.49 -26.60
N LEU A 713 28.57 11.68 -26.50
CA LEU A 713 28.03 12.96 -26.91
C LEU A 713 28.71 13.34 -28.22
N PHE A 714 27.96 13.40 -29.32
CA PHE A 714 28.44 13.89 -30.60
C PHE A 714 27.83 15.26 -30.84
N PHE A 715 28.68 16.29 -30.69
CA PHE A 715 28.28 17.70 -30.80
C PHE A 715 28.63 18.23 -32.20
N VAL A 716 27.68 18.89 -32.86
CA VAL A 716 27.86 19.57 -34.14
C VAL A 716 27.70 21.08 -33.91
N PRO A 717 28.76 21.89 -34.10
CA PRO A 717 28.66 23.34 -33.98
C PRO A 717 27.73 23.92 -35.04
N SER A 718 27.16 25.11 -34.77
CA SER A 718 26.42 25.85 -35.80
C SER A 718 27.37 26.15 -36.96
N GLN A 719 26.96 25.79 -38.16
CA GLN A 719 27.67 26.17 -39.40
C GLN A 719 27.53 27.67 -39.68
#